data_bb839461c83d3d6e86c8c549188b7afa
#
_entry.id   bb839461c83d3d6e86c8c549188b7afa
#
_cell.length_a   1.000
_cell.length_b   1.000
_cell.length_c   1.000
_cell.angle_alpha   90.00
_cell.angle_beta   90.00
_cell.angle_gamma   90.00
#
_symmetry.space_group_name_H-M   'P 1'
#
loop_
_entity.id
_entity.type
_entity.pdbx_description
1 polymer ?
#
loop_
_entity_poly.entity_id
_entity_poly.type
_entity_poly.pdbx_seq_one_letter_code
_entity_poly.pdbx_strand_id
1 'polypeptide(L)'
;MGSWMQWADKPYGRRVRMGAVALAACGVLAACGGNDDDEAQPLELTVLHINDHHSTLDAKSKTLKLSTGGAAPVDVAVEAGGFARVTAAFDSLAKAAGANVLKLHAGDALTGTLYFNRAGADGEADAALMNTVCFDAFTLGNHEFDKGDAGLKGFLDLLKKGACKTAVLSANVKFGAGSALNATKAPGYVQPSTVVERSGQKIGIVGLTIAGKTKASSSPDADTTFEDEVTAAQREIDKLRAQSINKIIVMSHVGYGYDKEIAAKLSGVDVIVGGDSHTLLGPDALKTTGVGTPSGAYPTRVTDKDGKNVCVVQAWEYAQVVGELKVRFDGKGEVTQCSGTPHVLIGSDFTINKLPPTDAEKKAIDADVAAKGFLRVTQPAAAATTALQPFKDRVAVFNKTNVAVVPKELCFRRVPGNPGSGGSSPTCNAEGSVHLRGGDIQQLVAQAYVDEGNAKYGGADISLQSGGGVRIALDGTVTAAQVIQVLPFGNMLFRLDVTGAEVKSMLEDGLEAVFKAGGSTGPYPYTGGLRFDVNASAAFGQRASGLEVRNAATGTWGPIDPAKTYRLFVLSFNATGGDGYKTLAAVPAARRLDIGVLDADVFFSYIDKQPRDAATGLPVLNRLPHELYSTKSFAGQ
;
A
#
# COMPACT_ATOMS: atom_id res chain seq x y z
N MET A 1 0.71 69.01 20.59
CA MET A 1 -0.48 69.77 21.03
C MET A 1 -1.41 68.71 21.59
N GLY A 2 -1.46 68.52 22.78
CA GLY A 2 -2.07 69.14 23.96
C GLY A 2 -3.20 68.20 24.35
N SER A 3 -3.26 67.61 25.38
CA SER A 3 -3.07 67.76 26.82
C SER A 3 -4.39 67.53 27.57
N TRP A 4 -4.32 66.72 28.65
CA TRP A 4 -4.91 66.92 30.00
C TRP A 4 -6.41 66.59 30.16
N MET A 5 -6.99 66.02 31.20
CA MET A 5 -6.65 65.78 32.64
C MET A 5 -7.80 64.94 33.20
N GLN A 6 -7.59 63.86 33.98
CA GLN A 6 -7.71 63.73 35.44
C GLN A 6 -8.98 64.26 36.12
N TRP A 7 -9.55 63.41 37.00
CA TRP A 7 -9.91 63.50 38.46
C TRP A 7 -10.96 62.42 38.75
N ALA A 8 -10.79 61.43 39.57
CA ALA A 8 -10.72 61.26 41.03
C ALA A 8 -12.01 61.71 41.75
N ASP A 9 -12.69 60.77 42.44
CA ASP A 9 -12.76 60.69 43.89
C ASP A 9 -13.78 59.63 44.41
N LYS A 10 -13.40 58.96 45.51
CA LYS A 10 -14.19 58.15 46.45
C LYS A 10 -14.84 59.13 47.48
N PRO A 11 -15.52 58.70 48.63
CA PRO A 11 -15.85 57.36 49.21
C PRO A 11 -17.22 57.35 50.01
N TYR A 12 -17.30 56.39 50.99
CA TYR A 12 -18.21 56.15 52.13
C TYR A 12 -19.14 54.96 51.94
N GLY A 13 -19.13 53.86 52.69
CA GLY A 13 -18.80 53.59 54.08
C GLY A 13 -20.04 53.37 54.92
N ARG A 14 -20.32 52.10 55.33
CA ARG A 14 -20.94 51.82 56.63
C ARG A 14 -20.81 50.36 57.09
N ARG A 15 -20.32 50.25 58.29
CA ARG A 15 -20.17 49.06 59.12
C ARG A 15 -21.52 48.64 59.77
N VAL A 16 -21.57 47.40 60.25
CA VAL A 16 -22.07 46.93 61.59
C VAL A 16 -22.62 45.50 61.40
N ARG A 17 -22.43 44.46 62.13
CA ARG A 17 -21.85 44.01 63.37
C ARG A 17 -21.89 42.47 63.44
N MET A 18 -20.88 41.88 63.90
CA MET A 18 -20.71 40.82 64.87
C MET A 18 -21.93 40.00 65.30
N GLY A 19 -21.74 38.68 65.29
CA GLY A 19 -22.44 37.70 66.12
C GLY A 19 -21.60 36.41 66.19
N ALA A 20 -20.79 36.29 67.22
CA ALA A 20 -20.05 35.08 67.53
C ALA A 20 -20.95 34.13 68.35
N VAL A 21 -20.97 32.84 68.02
CA VAL A 21 -21.29 31.76 68.99
C VAL A 21 -20.27 30.65 68.79
N ALA A 22 -19.55 30.41 69.83
CA ALA A 22 -18.62 29.31 70.02
C ALA A 22 -19.32 28.10 70.68
N LEU A 23 -18.66 26.95 70.60
CA LEU A 23 -18.76 25.65 71.28
C LEU A 23 -19.24 24.55 70.36
N ALA A 24 -18.65 23.34 70.29
CA ALA A 24 -17.74 22.64 71.19
C ALA A 24 -16.97 21.57 70.42
N ALA A 25 -15.78 21.29 70.85
CA ALA A 25 -14.97 20.17 70.40
C ALA A 25 -15.56 18.83 70.82
N CYS A 26 -15.63 17.87 69.90
CA CYS A 26 -15.56 16.45 70.22
C CYS A 26 -14.68 15.77 69.16
N GLY A 27 -13.47 15.42 69.59
CA GLY A 27 -12.58 14.59 68.81
C GLY A 27 -13.11 13.16 68.73
N VAL A 28 -13.18 12.68 67.52
CA VAL A 28 -13.16 11.25 67.22
C VAL A 28 -12.03 11.05 66.18
N LEU A 29 -10.92 10.53 66.69
CA LEU A 29 -9.88 9.92 65.89
C LEU A 29 -10.47 8.62 65.31
N ALA A 30 -11.01 8.66 64.10
CA ALA A 30 -11.23 7.49 63.31
C ALA A 30 -10.03 7.38 62.34
N ALA A 31 -9.08 6.52 62.70
CA ALA A 31 -8.11 6.01 61.79
C ALA A 31 -8.87 5.12 60.78
N CYS A 32 -9.28 5.68 59.66
CA CYS A 32 -9.59 4.92 58.46
C CYS A 32 -8.31 4.78 57.66
N GLY A 33 -7.67 3.61 57.74
CA GLY A 33 -6.78 3.14 56.70
C GLY A 33 -7.60 2.99 55.44
N GLY A 34 -7.60 4.00 54.60
CA GLY A 34 -8.05 3.89 53.22
C GLY A 34 -6.96 3.22 52.45
N ASN A 35 -7.16 1.97 52.06
CA ASN A 35 -6.56 1.46 50.83
C ASN A 35 -7.26 2.26 49.74
N ASP A 36 -6.71 3.41 49.37
CA ASP A 36 -6.97 4.03 48.08
C ASP A 36 -6.20 3.19 47.05
N ASP A 37 -6.80 2.05 46.66
CA ASP A 37 -6.60 1.50 45.36
C ASP A 37 -7.19 2.55 44.41
N ASP A 38 -6.38 3.54 44.03
CA ASP A 38 -6.68 4.47 42.94
C ASP A 38 -6.77 3.64 41.62
N GLU A 39 -7.89 2.94 41.45
CA GLU A 39 -8.20 2.33 40.14
C GLU A 39 -8.21 3.46 39.13
N ALA A 40 -7.26 3.41 38.19
CA ALA A 40 -7.19 4.40 37.13
C ALA A 40 -8.54 4.47 36.40
N GLN A 41 -8.98 5.68 36.03
CA GLN A 41 -10.26 5.84 35.36
C GLN A 41 -10.27 5.11 34.02
N PRO A 42 -11.40 4.53 33.58
CA PRO A 42 -11.54 3.95 32.25
C PRO A 42 -11.12 4.95 31.18
N LEU A 43 -10.45 4.46 30.12
CA LEU A 43 -10.02 5.28 28.99
C LEU A 43 -10.79 4.87 27.73
N GLU A 44 -11.42 5.82 27.07
CA GLU A 44 -11.88 5.67 25.67
C GLU A 44 -10.83 6.31 24.76
N LEU A 45 -10.26 5.49 23.87
CA LEU A 45 -9.21 5.88 22.94
C LEU A 45 -9.67 5.68 21.49
N THR A 46 -9.49 6.69 20.67
CA THR A 46 -9.65 6.56 19.21
C THR A 46 -8.27 6.43 18.57
N VAL A 47 -8.07 5.38 17.78
CA VAL A 47 -6.87 5.16 16.96
C VAL A 47 -7.25 5.38 15.51
N LEU A 48 -6.70 6.41 14.91
CA LEU A 48 -6.78 6.68 13.46
C LEU A 48 -5.51 6.15 12.81
N HIS A 49 -5.66 5.37 11.76
CA HIS A 49 -4.47 4.76 11.15
C HIS A 49 -4.58 4.59 9.64
N ILE A 50 -3.41 4.53 9.01
CA ILE A 50 -3.19 4.04 7.65
C ILE A 50 -1.98 3.12 7.62
N ASN A 51 -1.81 2.41 6.52
CA ASN A 51 -0.67 1.57 6.19
C ASN A 51 -0.49 1.53 4.67
N ASP A 52 0.67 1.07 4.19
CA ASP A 52 0.91 0.69 2.79
C ASP A 52 0.42 1.73 1.78
N HIS A 53 0.76 3.01 1.99
CA HIS A 53 0.32 4.05 1.03
C HIS A 53 1.22 4.12 -0.21
N HIS A 54 2.46 3.60 -0.14
CA HIS A 54 3.34 3.38 -1.27
C HIS A 54 3.41 4.55 -2.24
N SER A 55 3.74 5.72 -1.73
CA SER A 55 3.81 6.96 -2.51
C SER A 55 2.58 7.23 -3.41
N THR A 56 1.44 6.58 -3.13
CA THR A 56 0.18 6.81 -3.85
C THR A 56 -0.49 8.06 -3.29
N LEU A 57 -0.06 9.22 -3.81
CA LEU A 57 -0.43 10.52 -3.28
C LEU A 57 -1.63 11.14 -4.00
N ASP A 58 -1.88 10.77 -5.26
CA ASP A 58 -3.06 11.18 -6.03
C ASP A 58 -4.26 10.28 -5.80
N ALA A 59 -5.44 10.85 -5.94
CA ALA A 59 -6.68 10.09 -6.07
C ALA A 59 -6.72 9.32 -7.40
N LYS A 60 -7.41 8.18 -7.40
CA LYS A 60 -7.65 7.38 -8.60
C LYS A 60 -9.14 7.24 -8.86
N SER A 61 -9.54 7.16 -10.14
CA SER A 61 -10.92 6.86 -10.50
C SER A 61 -11.29 5.44 -10.05
N LYS A 62 -12.45 5.32 -9.41
CA LYS A 62 -13.00 4.04 -8.93
C LYS A 62 -14.47 3.94 -9.34
N THR A 63 -14.88 2.76 -9.78
CA THR A 63 -16.29 2.48 -10.08
C THR A 63 -16.91 1.76 -8.90
N LEU A 64 -18.03 2.30 -8.39
CA LEU A 64 -18.78 1.75 -7.28
C LEU A 64 -20.19 1.38 -7.72
N LYS A 65 -20.78 0.36 -7.13
CA LYS A 65 -22.20 0.00 -7.29
C LYS A 65 -23.02 0.81 -6.29
N LEU A 66 -23.69 1.87 -6.77
CA LEU A 66 -24.50 2.77 -5.95
C LEU A 66 -25.92 2.88 -6.46
N SER A 67 -26.87 3.11 -5.53
CA SER A 67 -28.28 3.35 -5.86
C SER A 67 -28.44 4.75 -6.46
N THR A 68 -29.15 4.83 -7.57
CA THR A 68 -29.57 6.07 -8.23
C THR A 68 -31.08 6.30 -8.12
N GLY A 69 -31.74 5.58 -7.18
CA GLY A 69 -33.21 5.60 -7.02
C GLY A 69 -33.96 4.58 -7.90
N GLY A 70 -33.25 3.82 -8.72
CA GLY A 70 -33.80 2.70 -9.50
C GLY A 70 -33.90 1.39 -8.71
N ALA A 71 -34.37 0.32 -9.36
CA ALA A 71 -34.57 -0.99 -8.74
C ALA A 71 -33.28 -1.71 -8.34
N ALA A 72 -32.14 -1.39 -8.97
CA ALA A 72 -30.83 -1.99 -8.70
C ALA A 72 -29.72 -0.94 -8.70
N PRO A 73 -28.63 -1.14 -7.95
CA PRO A 73 -27.44 -0.30 -8.02
C PRO A 73 -26.81 -0.32 -9.41
N VAL A 74 -26.28 0.82 -9.83
CA VAL A 74 -25.58 0.99 -11.12
C VAL A 74 -24.11 1.31 -10.91
N ASP A 75 -23.32 1.25 -12.00
CA ASP A 75 -21.93 1.68 -12.00
C ASP A 75 -21.82 3.20 -11.93
N VAL A 76 -21.26 3.69 -10.85
CA VAL A 76 -20.99 5.11 -10.61
C VAL A 76 -19.50 5.29 -10.46
N ALA A 77 -18.89 6.09 -11.32
CA ALA A 77 -17.48 6.41 -11.20
C ALA A 77 -17.29 7.64 -10.31
N VAL A 78 -16.25 7.60 -9.49
CA VAL A 78 -15.87 8.67 -8.56
C VAL A 78 -14.37 8.61 -8.30
N GLU A 79 -13.75 9.73 -7.97
CA GLU A 79 -12.38 9.71 -7.44
C GLU A 79 -12.34 9.10 -6.04
N ALA A 80 -11.36 8.23 -5.77
CA ALA A 80 -11.16 7.59 -4.48
C ALA A 80 -9.71 7.71 -4.00
N GLY A 81 -9.52 7.73 -2.68
CA GLY A 81 -8.21 7.84 -2.06
C GLY A 81 -7.52 9.18 -2.30
N GLY A 82 -6.19 9.13 -2.28
CA GLY A 82 -5.28 10.28 -2.38
C GLY A 82 -4.96 10.90 -1.02
N PHE A 83 -3.67 11.23 -0.82
CA PHE A 83 -3.18 11.62 0.50
C PHE A 83 -3.79 12.93 1.03
N ALA A 84 -4.19 13.86 0.13
CA ALA A 84 -4.90 15.06 0.55
C ALA A 84 -6.28 14.77 1.17
N ARG A 85 -6.97 13.70 0.74
CA ARG A 85 -8.18 13.22 1.42
C ARG A 85 -7.86 12.48 2.72
N VAL A 86 -6.75 11.75 2.77
CA VAL A 86 -6.26 11.15 4.03
C VAL A 86 -6.07 12.24 5.08
N THR A 87 -5.35 13.32 4.76
CA THR A 87 -5.15 14.46 5.69
C THR A 87 -6.48 15.03 6.17
N ALA A 88 -7.42 15.31 5.26
CA ALA A 88 -8.73 15.83 5.61
C ALA A 88 -9.55 14.88 6.50
N ALA A 89 -9.46 13.57 6.23
CA ALA A 89 -10.12 12.55 7.04
C ALA A 89 -9.54 12.49 8.47
N PHE A 90 -8.20 12.48 8.59
CA PHE A 90 -7.54 12.53 9.90
C PHE A 90 -7.94 13.77 10.68
N ASP A 91 -7.93 14.95 10.07
CA ASP A 91 -8.31 16.20 10.73
C ASP A 91 -9.75 16.17 11.24
N SER A 92 -10.70 15.74 10.38
CA SER A 92 -12.12 15.72 10.74
C SER A 92 -12.45 14.63 11.77
N LEU A 93 -11.85 13.44 11.67
CA LEU A 93 -12.03 12.35 12.63
C LEU A 93 -11.36 12.65 13.97
N ALA A 94 -10.13 13.19 13.95
CA ALA A 94 -9.46 13.60 15.19
C ALA A 94 -10.23 14.71 15.93
N LYS A 95 -10.77 15.69 15.20
CA LYS A 95 -11.61 16.73 15.78
C LYS A 95 -12.88 16.14 16.42
N ALA A 96 -13.49 15.15 15.79
CA ALA A 96 -14.66 14.47 16.31
C ALA A 96 -14.35 13.60 17.54
N ALA A 97 -13.17 12.96 17.57
CA ALA A 97 -12.73 12.11 18.68
C ALA A 97 -12.29 12.90 19.92
N GLY A 98 -11.91 14.18 19.77
CA GLY A 98 -11.45 15.04 20.87
C GLY A 98 -10.00 14.76 21.31
N ALA A 99 -9.71 14.80 22.63
CA ALA A 99 -8.35 14.75 23.14
C ALA A 99 -7.70 13.34 23.11
N ASN A 100 -8.52 12.29 23.18
CA ASN A 100 -8.04 10.91 23.29
C ASN A 100 -7.92 10.27 21.90
N VAL A 101 -7.08 10.82 21.03
CA VAL A 101 -6.85 10.31 19.69
C VAL A 101 -5.36 10.04 19.46
N LEU A 102 -5.06 8.92 18.80
CA LEU A 102 -3.75 8.59 18.24
C LEU A 102 -3.84 8.56 16.74
N LYS A 103 -2.80 9.03 16.08
CA LYS A 103 -2.62 9.00 14.62
C LYS A 103 -1.41 8.11 14.29
N LEU A 104 -1.64 6.98 13.66
CA LEU A 104 -0.62 5.95 13.45
C LEU A 104 -0.46 5.62 11.97
N HIS A 105 0.78 5.31 11.57
CA HIS A 105 1.10 4.81 10.22
C HIS A 105 1.88 3.49 10.32
N ALA A 106 1.28 2.40 9.89
CA ALA A 106 1.83 1.05 10.08
C ALA A 106 2.75 0.56 8.95
N GLY A 107 3.61 1.45 8.42
CA GLY A 107 4.69 1.10 7.50
C GLY A 107 4.33 1.14 6.02
N ASP A 108 5.35 0.90 5.18
CA ASP A 108 5.32 0.97 3.72
C ASP A 108 4.74 2.29 3.20
N ALA A 109 5.37 3.38 3.64
CA ALA A 109 5.12 4.71 3.11
C ALA A 109 5.75 4.88 1.72
N LEU A 110 6.92 4.29 1.54
CA LEU A 110 7.79 4.49 0.38
C LEU A 110 7.52 3.50 -0.74
N THR A 111 8.06 3.84 -1.92
CA THR A 111 8.04 3.00 -3.14
C THR A 111 6.63 2.84 -3.71
N GLY A 112 6.50 2.76 -5.01
CA GLY A 112 5.24 2.45 -5.69
C GLY A 112 4.78 3.45 -6.75
N THR A 113 5.19 4.72 -6.71
CA THR A 113 4.84 5.69 -7.77
C THR A 113 6.00 6.61 -8.13
N LEU A 114 5.84 7.40 -9.22
CA LEU A 114 6.82 8.39 -9.64
C LEU A 114 7.10 9.46 -8.56
N TYR A 115 6.21 9.64 -7.60
CA TYR A 115 6.42 10.55 -6.48
C TYR A 115 7.58 10.12 -5.61
N PHE A 116 7.83 8.81 -5.49
CA PHE A 116 8.92 8.28 -4.68
C PHE A 116 10.29 8.77 -5.16
N ASN A 117 10.59 8.66 -6.46
CA ASN A 117 11.95 8.80 -6.99
C ASN A 117 12.08 9.71 -8.22
N ARG A 118 11.00 10.33 -8.70
CA ARG A 118 11.00 11.22 -9.89
C ARG A 118 10.49 12.64 -9.56
N ALA A 119 10.01 12.85 -8.34
CA ALA A 119 9.47 14.14 -7.91
C ALA A 119 10.44 14.94 -7.02
N GLY A 120 11.63 14.45 -6.76
CA GLY A 120 12.61 15.04 -5.87
C GLY A 120 13.59 14.00 -5.32
N ALA A 121 14.08 14.18 -4.10
CA ALA A 121 14.80 13.14 -3.40
C ALA A 121 13.86 11.97 -3.08
N ASP A 122 14.41 10.75 -2.96
CA ASP A 122 13.64 9.55 -2.66
C ASP A 122 12.79 9.75 -1.39
N GLY A 123 11.46 9.63 -1.50
CA GLY A 123 10.50 9.82 -0.41
C GLY A 123 10.26 11.28 0.01
N GLU A 124 10.75 12.29 -0.72
CA GLU A 124 10.54 13.72 -0.37
C GLU A 124 9.05 14.09 -0.37
N ALA A 125 8.31 13.62 -1.37
CA ALA A 125 6.88 13.87 -1.46
C ALA A 125 6.13 13.20 -0.30
N ASP A 126 6.49 11.96 0.03
CA ASP A 126 5.88 11.19 1.12
C ASP A 126 6.11 11.88 2.47
N ALA A 127 7.35 12.27 2.76
CA ALA A 127 7.68 13.01 3.98
C ALA A 127 6.90 14.32 4.09
N ALA A 128 6.76 15.07 2.98
CA ALA A 128 6.00 16.33 2.96
C ALA A 128 4.52 16.09 3.26
N LEU A 129 3.92 15.06 2.67
CA LEU A 129 2.50 14.74 2.89
C LEU A 129 2.25 14.13 4.28
N MET A 130 3.11 13.24 4.78
CA MET A 130 3.02 12.72 6.15
C MET A 130 3.07 13.83 7.20
N ASN A 131 3.85 14.88 6.96
CA ASN A 131 3.90 16.07 7.80
C ASN A 131 2.61 16.92 7.76
N THR A 132 1.68 16.67 6.84
CA THR A 132 0.34 17.32 6.87
C THR A 132 -0.62 16.62 7.83
N VAL A 133 -0.35 15.36 8.22
CA VAL A 133 -1.14 14.59 9.19
C VAL A 133 -0.56 14.69 10.59
N CYS A 134 0.75 14.75 10.75
CA CYS A 134 1.48 14.65 12.01
C CYS A 134 1.12 13.36 12.78
N PHE A 135 1.61 12.22 12.29
CA PHE A 135 1.45 10.95 13.01
C PHE A 135 2.15 10.98 14.37
N ASP A 136 1.52 10.39 15.40
CA ASP A 136 2.16 10.18 16.71
C ASP A 136 3.30 9.15 16.58
N ALA A 137 3.07 8.10 15.77
CA ALA A 137 4.08 7.09 15.49
C ALA A 137 3.97 6.55 14.05
N PHE A 138 5.12 6.13 13.52
CA PHE A 138 5.30 5.46 12.23
C PHE A 138 6.19 4.23 12.45
N THR A 139 5.72 3.03 12.09
CA THR A 139 6.58 1.83 12.10
C THR A 139 7.22 1.61 10.75
N LEU A 140 8.40 0.99 10.72
CA LEU A 140 9.06 0.66 9.46
C LEU A 140 8.41 -0.57 8.84
N GLY A 141 8.04 -0.48 7.57
CA GLY A 141 7.74 -1.63 6.73
C GLY A 141 9.00 -2.14 6.01
N ASN A 142 8.84 -3.08 5.09
CA ASN A 142 9.97 -3.60 4.31
C ASN A 142 10.42 -2.61 3.22
N HIS A 143 9.50 -1.87 2.61
CA HIS A 143 9.82 -0.92 1.54
C HIS A 143 10.54 0.35 2.00
N GLU A 144 10.58 0.62 3.27
CA GLU A 144 11.47 1.64 3.82
C GLU A 144 12.94 1.30 3.58
N PHE A 145 13.28 0.02 3.34
CA PHE A 145 14.65 -0.46 3.09
C PHE A 145 15.02 -0.63 1.60
N ASP A 146 14.17 -0.26 0.66
CA ASP A 146 14.41 -0.47 -0.78
C ASP A 146 15.65 0.26 -1.33
N LYS A 147 16.04 1.35 -0.68
CA LYS A 147 17.24 2.14 -1.00
C LYS A 147 18.35 1.97 0.05
N GLY A 148 18.32 0.87 0.79
CA GLY A 148 19.25 0.60 1.89
C GLY A 148 19.04 1.51 3.09
N ASP A 149 19.84 1.31 4.11
CA ASP A 149 19.75 2.07 5.36
C ASP A 149 20.07 3.56 5.15
N ALA A 150 20.93 3.89 4.20
CA ALA A 150 21.24 5.27 3.83
C ALA A 150 20.03 5.97 3.17
N GLY A 151 19.30 5.27 2.30
CA GLY A 151 18.07 5.78 1.71
C GLY A 151 16.98 6.01 2.76
N LEU A 152 16.78 5.04 3.65
CA LEU A 152 15.87 5.18 4.79
C LEU A 152 16.26 6.39 5.66
N LYS A 153 17.55 6.54 5.99
CA LYS A 153 18.00 7.71 6.75
C LYS A 153 17.67 9.02 6.02
N GLY A 154 17.89 9.07 4.72
CA GLY A 154 17.55 10.24 3.89
C GLY A 154 16.07 10.61 3.98
N PHE A 155 15.18 9.63 3.88
CA PHE A 155 13.74 9.82 4.08
C PHE A 155 13.42 10.32 5.49
N LEU A 156 13.99 9.72 6.53
CA LEU A 156 13.77 10.15 7.92
C LEU A 156 14.30 11.58 8.18
N ASP A 157 15.40 11.99 7.51
CA ASP A 157 15.88 13.36 7.55
C ASP A 157 14.86 14.35 6.94
N LEU A 158 14.20 13.95 5.84
CA LEU A 158 13.13 14.73 5.22
C LEU A 158 11.89 14.81 6.12
N LEU A 159 11.48 13.70 6.71
CA LEU A 159 10.35 13.64 7.64
C LEU A 159 10.57 14.57 8.86
N LYS A 160 11.80 14.61 9.38
CA LYS A 160 12.19 15.46 10.51
C LYS A 160 12.30 16.96 10.18
N LYS A 161 12.32 17.36 8.89
CA LYS A 161 12.29 18.78 8.50
C LYS A 161 10.95 19.45 8.79
N GLY A 162 9.88 18.69 8.89
CA GLY A 162 8.56 19.19 9.27
C GLY A 162 8.47 19.57 10.74
N ALA A 163 7.37 20.21 11.12
CA ALA A 163 7.09 20.56 12.52
C ALA A 163 6.63 19.35 13.37
N CYS A 164 6.28 18.24 12.74
CA CYS A 164 5.77 17.06 13.40
C CYS A 164 6.88 16.30 14.15
N LYS A 165 6.51 15.67 15.28
CA LYS A 165 7.41 14.86 16.10
C LYS A 165 7.00 13.39 16.03
N THR A 166 6.93 12.85 14.82
CA THR A 166 6.57 11.44 14.61
C THR A 166 7.65 10.51 15.16
N ALA A 167 7.29 9.65 16.11
CA ALA A 167 8.18 8.60 16.59
C ALA A 167 8.31 7.50 15.54
N VAL A 168 9.54 7.17 15.11
CA VAL A 168 9.79 6.09 14.14
C VAL A 168 10.18 4.83 14.91
N LEU A 169 9.45 3.73 14.68
CA LEU A 169 9.52 2.55 15.53
C LEU A 169 9.89 1.29 14.76
N SER A 170 10.79 0.47 15.34
CA SER A 170 10.97 -0.93 15.02
C SER A 170 11.75 -1.62 16.16
N ALA A 171 11.15 -2.56 16.85
CA ALA A 171 11.76 -3.26 17.99
C ALA A 171 12.70 -4.38 17.58
N ASN A 172 12.51 -4.93 16.39
CA ASN A 172 13.25 -6.09 15.91
C ASN A 172 14.34 -5.77 14.90
N VAL A 173 14.49 -4.52 14.44
CA VAL A 173 15.59 -4.10 13.56
C VAL A 173 16.81 -3.69 14.38
N LYS A 174 17.98 -4.22 14.02
CA LYS A 174 19.29 -3.86 14.59
C LYS A 174 20.20 -3.35 13.48
N PHE A 175 20.40 -2.06 13.43
CA PHE A 175 21.31 -1.40 12.49
C PHE A 175 22.77 -1.67 12.87
N GLY A 176 23.52 -2.33 11.98
CA GLY A 176 24.90 -2.67 12.20
C GLY A 176 25.84 -1.47 12.26
N ALA A 177 27.12 -1.69 12.57
CA ALA A 177 28.10 -0.61 12.69
C ALA A 177 28.35 0.14 11.37
N GLY A 178 28.16 -0.52 10.22
CA GLY A 178 28.26 0.07 8.88
C GLY A 178 27.09 1.01 8.57
N SER A 179 25.90 0.67 9.06
CA SER A 179 24.66 1.38 8.76
C SER A 179 24.70 2.88 9.07
N ALA A 180 24.10 3.67 8.20
CA ALA A 180 23.86 5.10 8.44
C ALA A 180 22.89 5.37 9.61
N LEU A 181 22.06 4.38 9.97
CA LEU A 181 21.10 4.42 11.07
C LEU A 181 21.60 3.76 12.36
N ASN A 182 22.87 3.34 12.41
CA ASN A 182 23.44 2.83 13.66
C ASN A 182 23.22 3.84 14.80
N ALA A 183 22.84 3.35 15.98
CA ALA A 183 22.46 4.18 17.12
C ALA A 183 23.54 5.17 17.58
N THR A 184 24.83 4.92 17.30
CA THR A 184 25.92 5.85 17.57
C THR A 184 26.04 6.98 16.55
N LYS A 185 25.59 6.75 15.30
CA LYS A 185 25.62 7.73 14.21
C LYS A 185 24.32 8.53 14.10
N ALA A 186 23.19 7.87 14.38
CA ALA A 186 21.84 8.44 14.28
C ALA A 186 21.02 8.13 15.55
N PRO A 187 21.41 8.66 16.72
CA PRO A 187 20.73 8.36 17.97
C PRO A 187 19.25 8.82 17.92
N GLY A 188 18.34 7.92 18.32
CA GLY A 188 16.91 8.22 18.37
C GLY A 188 16.20 8.36 17.02
N TYR A 189 16.84 7.96 15.90
CA TYR A 189 16.16 7.94 14.60
C TYR A 189 15.08 6.86 14.53
N VAL A 190 15.42 5.66 14.97
CA VAL A 190 14.49 4.53 15.09
C VAL A 190 14.56 4.02 16.51
N GLN A 191 13.41 3.83 17.14
CA GLN A 191 13.28 3.37 18.51
C GLN A 191 12.47 2.07 18.54
N PRO A 192 12.69 1.18 19.52
CA PRO A 192 11.89 -0.04 19.65
C PRO A 192 10.44 0.24 20.02
N SER A 193 10.21 1.25 20.85
CA SER A 193 8.90 1.64 21.37
C SER A 193 8.90 3.10 21.75
N THR A 194 7.69 3.66 21.93
CA THR A 194 7.48 5.01 22.49
C THR A 194 6.32 5.00 23.47
N VAL A 195 6.23 6.04 24.28
CA VAL A 195 5.12 6.24 25.22
C VAL A 195 4.44 7.56 24.89
N VAL A 196 3.14 7.53 24.73
CA VAL A 196 2.30 8.71 24.57
C VAL A 196 1.32 8.81 25.73
N GLU A 197 0.90 10.03 26.05
CA GLU A 197 -0.05 10.27 27.12
C GLU A 197 -1.35 10.83 26.56
N ARG A 198 -2.49 10.29 27.02
CA ARG A 198 -3.84 10.79 26.72
C ARG A 198 -4.66 10.79 28.00
N SER A 199 -5.28 11.93 28.32
CA SER A 199 -6.04 12.13 29.57
C SER A 199 -5.29 11.68 30.83
N GLY A 200 -3.99 11.97 30.92
CA GLY A 200 -3.15 11.60 32.08
C GLY A 200 -2.75 10.11 32.12
N GLN A 201 -3.14 9.31 31.12
CA GLN A 201 -2.82 7.88 31.07
C GLN A 201 -1.78 7.59 30.00
N LYS A 202 -0.81 6.74 30.35
CA LYS A 202 0.28 6.33 29.46
C LYS A 202 -0.14 5.16 28.58
N ILE A 203 0.22 5.25 27.30
CA ILE A 203 -0.01 4.23 26.28
C ILE A 203 1.35 3.90 25.66
N GLY A 204 1.77 2.64 25.74
CA GLY A 204 2.97 2.14 25.09
C GLY A 204 2.68 1.76 23.64
N ILE A 205 3.57 2.15 22.73
CA ILE A 205 3.48 1.80 21.31
C ILE A 205 4.78 1.12 20.92
N VAL A 206 4.70 -0.12 20.42
CA VAL A 206 5.83 -0.95 19.98
C VAL A 206 5.78 -1.06 18.46
N GLY A 207 6.89 -0.93 17.73
CA GLY A 207 6.96 -1.13 16.28
C GLY A 207 7.55 -2.48 15.91
N LEU A 208 7.04 -3.11 14.84
CA LEU A 208 7.57 -4.37 14.28
C LEU A 208 7.67 -4.28 12.76
N THR A 209 8.77 -4.80 12.21
CA THR A 209 9.04 -4.92 10.77
C THR A 209 9.15 -6.40 10.40
N ILE A 210 8.57 -6.82 9.29
CA ILE A 210 8.64 -8.22 8.82
C ILE A 210 10.08 -8.61 8.45
N ALA A 211 10.67 -9.54 9.19
CA ALA A 211 12.09 -9.87 9.06
C ALA A 211 12.42 -10.62 7.76
N GLY A 212 11.67 -11.66 7.47
CA GLY A 212 11.94 -12.55 6.33
C GLY A 212 11.76 -11.87 4.98
N LYS A 213 10.64 -11.17 4.80
CA LYS A 213 10.29 -10.44 3.58
C LYS A 213 11.25 -9.28 3.33
N THR A 214 11.58 -8.50 4.34
CA THR A 214 12.51 -7.36 4.21
C THR A 214 13.87 -7.78 3.64
N LYS A 215 14.41 -8.92 4.08
CA LYS A 215 15.65 -9.48 3.54
C LYS A 215 15.52 -10.01 2.11
N ALA A 216 14.33 -10.44 1.71
CA ALA A 216 14.10 -11.10 0.43
C ALA A 216 13.65 -10.13 -0.68
N SER A 217 12.91 -9.07 -0.34
CA SER A 217 12.31 -8.14 -1.31
C SER A 217 12.88 -6.73 -1.28
N SER A 218 13.61 -6.36 -0.23
CA SER A 218 14.21 -5.02 -0.06
C SER A 218 15.74 -5.11 0.07
N SER A 219 16.41 -4.01 0.33
CA SER A 219 17.86 -3.91 0.28
C SER A 219 18.48 -3.36 1.58
N PRO A 220 18.12 -3.87 2.77
CA PRO A 220 18.79 -3.45 4.00
C PRO A 220 20.30 -3.72 3.91
N ASP A 221 21.11 -2.90 4.57
CA ASP A 221 22.57 -3.09 4.59
C ASP A 221 22.91 -4.49 5.13
N ALA A 222 24.03 -5.06 4.66
CA ALA A 222 24.40 -6.45 4.95
C ALA A 222 24.60 -6.73 6.46
N ASP A 223 24.97 -5.72 7.25
CA ASP A 223 25.14 -5.80 8.70
C ASP A 223 23.89 -5.36 9.50
N THR A 224 22.81 -5.00 8.81
CA THR A 224 21.50 -4.77 9.43
C THR A 224 20.77 -6.11 9.60
N THR A 225 20.40 -6.41 10.85
CA THR A 225 19.79 -7.68 11.23
C THR A 225 18.41 -7.49 11.81
N PHE A 226 17.60 -8.54 11.68
CA PHE A 226 16.22 -8.58 12.16
C PHE A 226 16.07 -9.72 13.16
N GLU A 227 15.64 -9.39 14.35
CA GLU A 227 15.27 -10.36 15.40
C GLU A 227 13.88 -10.93 15.09
N ASP A 228 13.55 -12.08 15.70
CA ASP A 228 12.19 -12.64 15.65
C ASP A 228 11.16 -11.65 16.21
N GLU A 229 10.09 -11.44 15.49
CA GLU A 229 9.08 -10.41 15.76
C GLU A 229 8.41 -10.60 17.12
N VAL A 230 8.06 -11.86 17.48
CA VAL A 230 7.39 -12.19 18.76
C VAL A 230 8.33 -11.93 19.93
N THR A 231 9.59 -12.36 19.80
CA THR A 231 10.62 -12.18 20.83
C THR A 231 10.89 -10.70 21.09
N ALA A 232 11.03 -9.91 20.04
CA ALA A 232 11.28 -8.48 20.15
C ALA A 232 10.07 -7.73 20.73
N ALA A 233 8.85 -8.06 20.27
CA ALA A 233 7.62 -7.46 20.79
C ALA A 233 7.44 -7.75 22.27
N GLN A 234 7.55 -9.02 22.70
CA GLN A 234 7.37 -9.40 24.09
C GLN A 234 8.37 -8.68 25.01
N ARG A 235 9.65 -8.63 24.60
CA ARG A 235 10.68 -7.90 25.36
C ARG A 235 10.30 -6.42 25.60
N GLU A 236 9.79 -5.73 24.59
CA GLU A 236 9.41 -4.32 24.73
C GLU A 236 8.09 -4.15 25.51
N ILE A 237 7.14 -5.06 25.35
CA ILE A 237 5.92 -5.10 26.16
C ILE A 237 6.27 -5.26 27.64
N ASP A 238 7.14 -6.23 27.98
CA ASP A 238 7.57 -6.47 29.38
C ASP A 238 8.27 -5.25 29.98
N LYS A 239 9.12 -4.59 29.19
CA LYS A 239 9.81 -3.35 29.60
C LYS A 239 8.84 -2.19 29.83
N LEU A 240 7.80 -2.03 29.02
CA LEU A 240 6.77 -1.01 29.21
C LEU A 240 5.90 -1.33 30.44
N ARG A 241 5.51 -2.59 30.62
CA ARG A 241 4.74 -3.04 31.79
C ARG A 241 5.51 -2.88 33.10
N ALA A 242 6.83 -3.11 33.08
CA ALA A 242 7.71 -2.84 34.24
C ALA A 242 7.74 -1.35 34.64
N GLN A 243 7.34 -0.45 33.73
CA GLN A 243 7.16 0.99 33.98
C GLN A 243 5.71 1.35 34.33
N SER A 244 4.88 0.37 34.71
CA SER A 244 3.45 0.51 35.01
C SER A 244 2.62 1.03 33.82
N ILE A 245 3.06 0.76 32.56
CA ILE A 245 2.29 1.06 31.37
C ILE A 245 1.50 -0.19 31.01
N ASN A 246 0.19 -0.13 31.15
CA ASN A 246 -0.73 -1.26 31.01
C ASN A 246 -1.66 -1.18 29.79
N LYS A 247 -1.44 -0.22 28.90
CA LYS A 247 -2.14 -0.08 27.61
C LYS A 247 -1.11 -0.14 26.51
N ILE A 248 -1.11 -1.24 25.73
CA ILE A 248 -0.05 -1.55 24.77
C ILE A 248 -0.62 -1.72 23.36
N ILE A 249 -0.12 -0.89 22.45
CA ILE A 249 -0.41 -0.97 21.03
C ILE A 249 0.84 -1.50 20.32
N VAL A 250 0.70 -2.55 19.55
CA VAL A 250 1.74 -3.02 18.61
C VAL A 250 1.40 -2.48 17.22
N MET A 251 2.24 -1.63 16.68
CA MET A 251 2.22 -1.24 15.28
C MET A 251 3.04 -2.26 14.52
N SER A 252 2.39 -3.09 13.74
CA SER A 252 3.03 -4.21 13.10
C SER A 252 3.04 -4.03 11.58
N HIS A 253 4.17 -4.38 10.97
CA HIS A 253 4.25 -4.48 9.52
C HIS A 253 4.66 -5.91 9.15
N VAL A 254 3.76 -6.88 9.42
CA VAL A 254 4.05 -8.31 9.26
C VAL A 254 2.95 -9.09 8.54
N GLY A 255 1.83 -8.44 8.23
CA GLY A 255 0.68 -9.00 7.54
C GLY A 255 -0.40 -9.53 8.47
N TYR A 256 -1.67 -9.29 8.09
CA TYR A 256 -2.87 -9.58 8.88
C TYR A 256 -2.98 -11.04 9.36
N GLY A 257 -2.57 -12.01 8.52
CA GLY A 257 -2.54 -13.42 8.92
C GLY A 257 -1.63 -13.64 10.13
N TYR A 258 -0.40 -13.12 10.03
CA TYR A 258 0.62 -13.25 11.05
C TYR A 258 0.35 -12.38 12.27
N ASP A 259 -0.29 -11.20 12.11
CA ASP A 259 -0.75 -10.37 13.23
C ASP A 259 -1.62 -11.15 14.23
N LYS A 260 -2.54 -11.97 13.72
CA LYS A 260 -3.40 -12.81 14.57
C LYS A 260 -2.62 -13.92 15.27
N GLU A 261 -1.60 -14.48 14.62
CA GLU A 261 -0.73 -15.49 15.22
C GLU A 261 0.20 -14.88 16.29
N ILE A 262 0.72 -13.68 16.03
CA ILE A 262 1.55 -12.92 16.98
C ILE A 262 0.72 -12.56 18.22
N ALA A 263 -0.50 -12.07 18.04
CA ALA A 263 -1.40 -11.78 19.16
C ALA A 263 -1.52 -12.97 20.13
N ALA A 264 -1.77 -14.16 19.60
CA ALA A 264 -1.90 -15.38 20.40
C ALA A 264 -0.60 -15.85 21.11
N LYS A 265 0.55 -15.28 20.72
CA LYS A 265 1.86 -15.63 21.30
C LYS A 265 2.36 -14.56 22.30
N LEU A 266 1.79 -13.36 22.29
CA LEU A 266 2.16 -12.25 23.15
C LEU A 266 1.31 -12.22 24.42
N SER A 267 1.91 -11.76 25.53
CA SER A 267 1.21 -11.47 26.80
C SER A 267 1.12 -9.95 26.97
N GLY A 268 -0.09 -9.43 27.20
CA GLY A 268 -0.32 -8.03 27.56
C GLY A 268 -0.28 -7.07 26.38
N VAL A 269 -0.63 -7.51 25.18
CA VAL A 269 -0.95 -6.67 24.04
C VAL A 269 -2.47 -6.42 23.99
N ASP A 270 -2.88 -5.20 23.66
CA ASP A 270 -4.29 -4.77 23.63
C ASP A 270 -4.79 -4.50 22.21
N VAL A 271 -3.93 -3.90 21.37
CA VAL A 271 -4.26 -3.52 20.01
C VAL A 271 -3.09 -3.86 19.09
N ILE A 272 -3.39 -4.39 17.90
CA ILE A 272 -2.44 -4.51 16.80
C ILE A 272 -2.94 -3.67 15.63
N VAL A 273 -2.12 -2.71 15.20
CA VAL A 273 -2.35 -1.91 13.99
C VAL A 273 -1.39 -2.42 12.92
N GLY A 274 -1.92 -3.18 11.95
CA GLY A 274 -1.13 -3.93 10.99
C GLY A 274 -0.94 -3.24 9.63
N GLY A 275 0.00 -3.78 8.85
CA GLY A 275 0.34 -3.44 7.46
C GLY A 275 0.81 -4.67 6.67
N ASP A 276 1.60 -4.48 5.61
CA ASP A 276 2.29 -5.49 4.78
C ASP A 276 1.40 -6.29 3.82
N SER A 277 0.25 -6.78 4.24
CA SER A 277 -0.58 -7.68 3.43
C SER A 277 -1.69 -6.98 2.65
N HIS A 278 -1.72 -5.65 2.66
CA HIS A 278 -2.72 -4.84 1.96
C HIS A 278 -4.17 -5.32 2.22
N THR A 279 -4.46 -5.62 3.48
CA THR A 279 -5.71 -6.29 3.83
C THR A 279 -6.85 -5.31 4.02
N LEU A 280 -7.89 -5.47 3.22
CA LEU A 280 -9.17 -4.78 3.43
C LEU A 280 -9.94 -5.53 4.53
N LEU A 281 -10.26 -4.84 5.62
CA LEU A 281 -11.13 -5.33 6.69
C LEU A 281 -12.44 -4.54 6.67
N GLY A 282 -13.55 -5.21 6.99
CA GLY A 282 -14.86 -4.56 7.08
C GLY A 282 -16.02 -5.47 6.72
N PRO A 283 -17.22 -4.90 6.51
CA PRO A 283 -18.42 -5.65 6.18
C PRO A 283 -18.40 -6.17 4.73
N ASP A 284 -19.12 -7.27 4.47
CA ASP A 284 -19.29 -7.86 3.13
C ASP A 284 -19.83 -6.88 2.10
N ALA A 285 -20.52 -5.84 2.55
CA ALA A 285 -21.03 -4.75 1.71
C ALA A 285 -19.91 -4.02 0.94
N LEU A 286 -18.66 -4.05 1.38
CA LEU A 286 -17.50 -3.53 0.64
C LEU A 286 -17.36 -4.23 -0.72
N LYS A 287 -17.53 -5.57 -0.75
CA LYS A 287 -17.48 -6.37 -1.98
C LYS A 287 -18.64 -6.04 -2.93
N THR A 288 -19.86 -6.02 -2.41
CA THR A 288 -21.05 -5.75 -3.24
C THR A 288 -21.14 -4.32 -3.74
N THR A 289 -20.48 -3.39 -3.04
CA THR A 289 -20.32 -2.00 -3.48
C THR A 289 -19.20 -1.82 -4.51
N GLY A 290 -18.34 -2.83 -4.73
CA GLY A 290 -17.22 -2.74 -5.68
C GLY A 290 -15.97 -2.06 -5.10
N VAL A 291 -15.89 -1.90 -3.77
CA VAL A 291 -14.66 -1.38 -3.12
C VAL A 291 -13.54 -2.41 -3.22
N GLY A 292 -13.79 -3.61 -2.74
CA GLY A 292 -12.85 -4.73 -2.68
C GLY A 292 -13.43 -5.88 -1.86
N THR A 293 -12.75 -7.03 -1.82
CA THR A 293 -13.20 -8.18 -1.02
C THR A 293 -12.56 -8.11 0.36
N PRO A 294 -13.35 -7.94 1.44
CA PRO A 294 -12.81 -7.93 2.79
C PRO A 294 -12.34 -9.34 3.20
N SER A 295 -11.23 -9.41 3.95
CA SER A 295 -10.64 -10.65 4.47
C SER A 295 -11.05 -10.93 5.92
N GLY A 296 -11.79 -10.04 6.55
CA GLY A 296 -12.26 -10.15 7.93
C GLY A 296 -13.01 -8.92 8.41
N ALA A 297 -13.49 -8.99 9.64
CA ALA A 297 -14.19 -7.88 10.28
C ALA A 297 -13.23 -6.74 10.65
N TYR A 298 -13.74 -5.51 10.70
CA TYR A 298 -13.01 -4.36 11.23
C TYR A 298 -13.73 -3.84 12.51
N PRO A 299 -13.07 -3.87 13.69
CA PRO A 299 -11.84 -4.59 14.01
C PRO A 299 -12.05 -6.11 14.07
N THR A 300 -10.99 -6.86 13.82
CA THR A 300 -10.94 -8.30 14.10
C THR A 300 -10.60 -8.50 15.58
N ARG A 301 -11.36 -9.34 16.26
CA ARG A 301 -11.12 -9.66 17.69
C ARG A 301 -10.43 -11.00 17.80
N VAL A 302 -9.35 -11.03 18.55
CA VAL A 302 -8.60 -12.24 18.90
C VAL A 302 -8.27 -12.19 20.40
N THR A 303 -7.60 -13.21 20.92
CA THR A 303 -7.10 -13.21 22.30
C THR A 303 -5.58 -13.29 22.29
N ASP A 304 -4.96 -12.67 23.28
CA ASP A 304 -3.54 -12.83 23.57
C ASP A 304 -3.24 -14.19 24.22
N LYS A 305 -1.97 -14.45 24.52
CA LYS A 305 -1.51 -15.67 25.19
C LYS A 305 -2.19 -15.93 26.54
N ASP A 306 -2.61 -14.87 27.23
CA ASP A 306 -3.25 -14.92 28.55
C ASP A 306 -4.78 -14.98 28.47
N GLY A 307 -5.34 -15.08 27.24
CA GLY A 307 -6.78 -15.14 26.98
C GLY A 307 -7.48 -13.78 27.02
N LYS A 308 -6.74 -12.66 27.01
CA LYS A 308 -7.30 -11.30 27.02
C LYS A 308 -7.66 -10.83 25.62
N ASN A 309 -8.61 -9.91 25.54
CA ASN A 309 -9.08 -9.39 24.24
C ASN A 309 -8.02 -8.53 23.56
N VAL A 310 -7.77 -8.79 22.28
CA VAL A 310 -6.92 -8.00 21.40
C VAL A 310 -7.72 -7.57 20.17
N CYS A 311 -7.58 -6.30 19.78
CA CYS A 311 -8.21 -5.75 18.60
C CYS A 311 -7.18 -5.60 17.47
N VAL A 312 -7.35 -6.32 16.37
CA VAL A 312 -6.47 -6.27 15.20
C VAL A 312 -7.15 -5.47 14.10
N VAL A 313 -6.45 -4.48 13.53
CA VAL A 313 -6.94 -3.63 12.44
C VAL A 313 -5.89 -3.45 11.35
N GLN A 314 -6.35 -3.25 10.11
CA GLN A 314 -5.55 -2.85 8.97
C GLN A 314 -6.39 -1.96 8.05
N ALA A 315 -5.80 -0.99 7.36
CA ALA A 315 -6.49 0.04 6.57
C ALA A 315 -6.25 -0.11 5.06
N TRP A 316 -6.20 -1.35 4.58
CA TRP A 316 -6.02 -1.69 3.18
C TRP A 316 -4.70 -1.17 2.60
N GLU A 317 -4.77 -0.32 1.52
CA GLU A 317 -3.61 0.05 0.69
C GLU A 317 -3.79 1.41 0.01
N TYR A 318 -2.69 1.99 -0.49
CA TYR A 318 -2.65 3.08 -1.49
C TYR A 318 -3.46 4.32 -1.11
N ALA A 319 -3.45 4.68 0.16
CA ALA A 319 -4.16 5.87 0.68
C ALA A 319 -5.68 5.88 0.37
N GLN A 320 -6.30 4.69 0.23
CA GLN A 320 -7.73 4.57 -0.08
C GLN A 320 -8.62 4.56 1.17
N VAL A 321 -8.09 4.08 2.29
CA VAL A 321 -8.84 3.89 3.54
C VAL A 321 -8.12 4.57 4.70
N VAL A 322 -8.90 5.22 5.57
CA VAL A 322 -8.46 5.60 6.92
C VAL A 322 -9.22 4.74 7.91
N GLY A 323 -8.50 3.98 8.73
CA GLY A 323 -9.10 3.19 9.80
C GLY A 323 -9.41 4.06 11.02
N GLU A 324 -10.62 3.97 11.56
CA GLU A 324 -11.02 4.53 12.84
C GLU A 324 -11.35 3.39 13.80
N LEU A 325 -10.47 3.13 14.77
CA LEU A 325 -10.69 2.14 15.83
C LEU A 325 -11.00 2.86 17.14
N LYS A 326 -12.07 2.48 17.81
CA LYS A 326 -12.45 2.94 19.16
C LYS A 326 -12.25 1.80 20.14
N VAL A 327 -11.39 2.03 21.12
CA VAL A 327 -11.04 1.06 22.18
C VAL A 327 -11.44 1.63 23.52
N ARG A 328 -12.11 0.80 24.33
CA ARG A 328 -12.41 1.13 25.72
C ARG A 328 -11.59 0.23 26.63
N PHE A 329 -10.81 0.86 27.47
CA PHE A 329 -10.04 0.24 28.55
C PHE A 329 -10.77 0.44 29.88
N ASP A 330 -10.74 -0.56 30.75
CA ASP A 330 -11.15 -0.41 32.16
C ASP A 330 -10.06 0.26 33.01
N GLY A 331 -10.31 0.40 34.31
CA GLY A 331 -9.35 0.98 35.25
C GLY A 331 -8.06 0.17 35.41
N LYS A 332 -8.05 -1.11 34.99
CA LYS A 332 -6.86 -1.97 35.03
C LYS A 332 -6.07 -1.93 33.73
N GLY A 333 -6.60 -1.27 32.68
CA GLY A 333 -6.01 -1.19 31.37
C GLY A 333 -6.38 -2.35 30.44
N GLU A 334 -7.39 -3.17 30.80
CA GLU A 334 -7.86 -4.27 29.97
C GLU A 334 -8.88 -3.79 28.94
N VAL A 335 -8.81 -4.34 27.73
CA VAL A 335 -9.77 -4.03 26.65
C VAL A 335 -11.13 -4.64 26.96
N THR A 336 -12.11 -3.78 27.22
CA THR A 336 -13.51 -4.18 27.45
C THR A 336 -14.34 -4.14 26.17
N GLN A 337 -14.02 -3.24 25.24
CA GLN A 337 -14.73 -3.09 23.98
C GLN A 337 -13.81 -2.54 22.89
N CYS A 338 -13.96 -3.04 21.67
CA CYS A 338 -13.49 -2.36 20.46
C CYS A 338 -14.56 -2.38 19.37
N SER A 339 -14.62 -1.26 18.66
CA SER A 339 -15.49 -1.03 17.49
C SER A 339 -14.77 -0.08 16.54
N GLY A 340 -15.23 0.00 15.30
CA GLY A 340 -14.57 0.93 14.37
C GLY A 340 -15.14 0.88 12.97
N THR A 341 -14.61 1.74 12.11
CA THR A 341 -15.03 1.90 10.72
C THR A 341 -13.81 2.04 9.81
N PRO A 342 -13.71 1.25 8.74
CA PRO A 342 -12.75 1.51 7.67
C PRO A 342 -13.35 2.55 6.73
N HIS A 343 -12.95 3.81 6.86
CA HIS A 343 -13.46 4.89 6.02
C HIS A 343 -12.82 4.84 4.63
N VAL A 344 -13.56 4.36 3.65
CA VAL A 344 -13.17 4.42 2.23
C VAL A 344 -13.37 5.86 1.75
N LEU A 345 -12.28 6.53 1.41
CA LEU A 345 -12.30 7.94 1.04
C LEU A 345 -12.71 8.13 -0.42
N ILE A 346 -13.78 8.87 -0.65
CA ILE A 346 -14.28 9.18 -2.00
C ILE A 346 -14.52 10.69 -2.17
N GLY A 347 -14.49 11.15 -3.41
CA GLY A 347 -14.89 12.50 -3.79
C GLY A 347 -16.42 12.67 -3.85
N SER A 348 -16.87 13.85 -4.28
CA SER A 348 -18.29 14.21 -4.46
C SER A 348 -18.73 14.26 -5.93
N ASP A 349 -17.76 14.15 -6.86
CA ASP A 349 -18.01 14.30 -8.29
C ASP A 349 -18.27 12.93 -8.91
N PHE A 350 -19.54 12.54 -8.86
CA PHE A 350 -20.00 11.26 -9.40
C PHE A 350 -20.28 11.37 -10.91
N THR A 351 -20.00 10.29 -11.64
CA THR A 351 -20.42 10.17 -13.04
C THR A 351 -21.05 8.80 -13.31
N ILE A 352 -22.10 8.81 -14.16
CA ILE A 352 -22.76 7.61 -14.68
C ILE A 352 -22.56 7.61 -16.19
N ASN A 353 -21.95 6.57 -16.75
CA ASN A 353 -21.59 6.51 -18.17
C ASN A 353 -20.83 7.76 -18.66
N LYS A 354 -19.92 8.29 -17.82
CA LYS A 354 -19.12 9.50 -18.07
C LYS A 354 -19.91 10.82 -18.08
N LEU A 355 -21.16 10.82 -17.68
CA LEU A 355 -22.01 12.01 -17.56
C LEU A 355 -22.29 12.32 -16.08
N PRO A 356 -22.45 13.59 -15.69
CA PRO A 356 -22.92 13.94 -14.37
C PRO A 356 -24.30 13.32 -14.10
N PRO A 357 -24.60 12.87 -12.88
CA PRO A 357 -25.93 12.41 -12.50
C PRO A 357 -26.93 13.58 -12.50
N THR A 358 -28.20 13.30 -12.72
CA THR A 358 -29.30 14.24 -12.45
C THR A 358 -29.39 14.56 -10.96
N ASP A 359 -30.06 15.63 -10.57
CA ASP A 359 -30.24 16.00 -9.15
C ASP A 359 -30.93 14.88 -8.34
N ALA A 360 -31.88 14.17 -8.96
CA ALA A 360 -32.57 13.05 -8.32
C ALA A 360 -31.64 11.86 -8.10
N GLU A 361 -30.84 11.51 -9.11
CA GLU A 361 -29.83 10.45 -9.00
C GLU A 361 -28.75 10.81 -7.98
N LYS A 362 -28.23 12.06 -8.02
CA LYS A 362 -27.25 12.53 -7.04
C LYS A 362 -27.78 12.44 -5.61
N LYS A 363 -29.01 12.85 -5.36
CA LYS A 363 -29.65 12.73 -4.05
C LYS A 363 -29.76 11.27 -3.59
N ALA A 364 -30.07 10.36 -4.51
CA ALA A 364 -30.14 8.93 -4.21
C ALA A 364 -28.73 8.35 -3.92
N ILE A 365 -27.71 8.73 -4.70
CA ILE A 365 -26.31 8.36 -4.47
C ILE A 365 -25.86 8.84 -3.09
N ASP A 366 -26.07 10.11 -2.75
CA ASP A 366 -25.67 10.69 -1.47
C ASP A 366 -26.34 9.95 -0.29
N ALA A 367 -27.62 9.57 -0.43
CA ALA A 367 -28.34 8.79 0.57
C ALA A 367 -27.78 7.36 0.71
N ASP A 368 -27.45 6.69 -0.40
CA ASP A 368 -26.88 5.35 -0.39
C ASP A 368 -25.45 5.34 0.20
N VAL A 369 -24.64 6.33 -0.15
CA VAL A 369 -23.29 6.53 0.43
C VAL A 369 -23.39 6.71 1.96
N ALA A 370 -24.32 7.55 2.43
CA ALA A 370 -24.55 7.76 3.86
C ALA A 370 -25.01 6.47 4.57
N ALA A 371 -25.92 5.70 3.94
CA ALA A 371 -26.44 4.46 4.50
C ALA A 371 -25.39 3.35 4.64
N LYS A 372 -24.39 3.32 3.76
CA LYS A 372 -23.29 2.32 3.81
C LYS A 372 -22.34 2.53 4.99
N GLY A 373 -22.21 3.74 5.52
CA GLY A 373 -21.42 4.07 6.70
C GLY A 373 -19.89 3.96 6.55
N PHE A 374 -19.39 3.09 5.67
CA PHE A 374 -17.95 2.95 5.38
C PHE A 374 -17.47 3.82 4.22
N LEU A 375 -18.35 4.31 3.35
CA LEU A 375 -17.98 5.30 2.33
C LEU A 375 -17.98 6.70 2.95
N ARG A 376 -16.88 7.42 2.78
CA ARG A 376 -16.73 8.76 3.33
C ARG A 376 -16.44 9.77 2.24
N VAL A 377 -17.42 10.60 1.90
CA VAL A 377 -17.19 11.75 1.03
C VAL A 377 -16.26 12.73 1.74
N THR A 378 -15.11 12.99 1.14
CA THR A 378 -14.04 13.78 1.75
C THR A 378 -13.44 14.71 0.71
N GLN A 379 -13.51 16.02 0.96
CA GLN A 379 -12.80 16.99 0.13
C GLN A 379 -11.30 16.99 0.47
N PRO A 380 -10.41 17.14 -0.51
CA PRO A 380 -8.97 17.22 -0.26
C PRO A 380 -8.63 18.38 0.68
N ALA A 381 -7.74 18.17 1.65
CA ALA A 381 -7.22 19.23 2.52
C ALA A 381 -6.37 20.21 1.69
N ALA A 382 -6.66 21.50 1.82
CA ALA A 382 -5.95 22.55 1.07
C ALA A 382 -4.44 22.54 1.36
N ALA A 383 -4.04 22.36 2.62
CA ALA A 383 -2.61 22.30 3.02
C ALA A 383 -1.89 21.15 2.33
N ALA A 384 -2.48 19.94 2.30
CA ALA A 384 -1.90 18.77 1.64
C ALA A 384 -1.89 18.91 0.11
N THR A 385 -2.95 19.50 -0.47
CA THR A 385 -2.98 19.81 -1.91
C THR A 385 -1.85 20.79 -2.29
N THR A 386 -1.64 21.84 -1.49
CA THR A 386 -0.57 22.81 -1.70
C THR A 386 0.80 22.13 -1.53
N ALA A 387 0.98 21.29 -0.52
CA ALA A 387 2.23 20.55 -0.30
C ALA A 387 2.56 19.58 -1.44
N LEU A 388 1.54 18.97 -2.06
CA LEU A 388 1.71 18.02 -3.16
C LEU A 388 2.04 18.71 -4.50
N GLN A 389 1.60 19.96 -4.71
CA GLN A 389 1.67 20.63 -6.03
C GLN A 389 3.10 20.70 -6.61
N PRO A 390 4.16 21.09 -5.87
CA PRO A 390 5.52 21.11 -6.42
C PRO A 390 5.99 19.74 -6.94
N PHE A 391 5.55 18.65 -6.31
CA PHE A 391 5.89 17.30 -6.73
C PHE A 391 5.14 16.90 -8.00
N LYS A 392 3.85 17.27 -8.12
CA LYS A 392 3.08 17.13 -9.37
C LYS A 392 3.76 17.83 -10.54
N ASP A 393 4.23 19.05 -10.31
CA ASP A 393 4.91 19.84 -11.34
C ASP A 393 6.22 19.17 -11.78
N ARG A 394 7.01 18.59 -10.84
CA ARG A 394 8.23 17.83 -11.17
C ARG A 394 7.91 16.56 -11.95
N VAL A 395 6.89 15.79 -11.55
CA VAL A 395 6.42 14.61 -12.31
C VAL A 395 5.94 15.01 -13.70
N ALA A 396 5.25 16.15 -13.84
CA ALA A 396 4.81 16.64 -15.15
C ALA A 396 5.98 17.05 -16.06
N VAL A 397 7.06 17.60 -15.48
CA VAL A 397 8.32 17.86 -16.21
C VAL A 397 8.98 16.55 -16.61
N PHE A 398 9.12 15.59 -15.67
CA PHE A 398 9.68 14.26 -15.96
C PHE A 398 8.92 13.56 -17.09
N ASN A 399 7.60 13.61 -17.10
CA ASN A 399 6.76 13.03 -18.14
C ASN A 399 7.08 13.52 -19.56
N LYS A 400 7.62 14.72 -19.70
CA LYS A 400 8.06 15.29 -20.99
C LYS A 400 9.50 14.95 -21.35
N THR A 401 10.25 14.34 -20.45
CA THR A 401 11.66 14.00 -20.67
C THR A 401 11.78 12.85 -21.66
N ASN A 402 12.67 12.99 -22.63
CA ASN A 402 13.03 11.89 -23.53
C ASN A 402 13.86 10.85 -22.77
N VAL A 403 13.44 9.59 -22.81
CA VAL A 403 14.04 8.50 -22.01
C VAL A 403 14.61 7.37 -22.85
N ALA A 404 14.24 7.29 -24.12
CA ALA A 404 14.76 6.27 -25.04
C ALA A 404 14.68 6.70 -26.49
N VAL A 405 15.38 5.96 -27.36
CA VAL A 405 15.21 5.98 -28.82
C VAL A 405 14.82 4.57 -29.25
N VAL A 406 13.80 4.49 -30.10
CA VAL A 406 13.31 3.26 -30.72
C VAL A 406 13.54 3.35 -32.23
N PRO A 407 14.64 2.78 -32.75
CA PRO A 407 15.01 2.95 -34.17
C PRO A 407 14.03 2.30 -35.17
N LYS A 408 13.32 1.25 -34.71
CA LYS A 408 12.28 0.56 -35.45
C LYS A 408 11.11 0.31 -34.52
N GLU A 409 9.89 0.71 -34.89
CA GLU A 409 8.70 0.57 -34.05
C GLU A 409 8.65 -0.78 -33.30
N LEU A 410 8.51 -0.71 -31.97
CA LEU A 410 8.12 -1.84 -31.13
C LEU A 410 6.60 -1.96 -31.21
N CYS A 411 6.17 -2.76 -32.14
CA CYS A 411 4.77 -2.82 -32.51
C CYS A 411 3.89 -3.43 -31.40
N PHE A 412 2.69 -2.93 -31.30
CA PHE A 412 1.68 -3.37 -30.34
C PHE A 412 0.73 -4.38 -30.96
N ARG A 413 0.54 -5.56 -30.29
CA ARG A 413 -0.44 -6.56 -30.68
C ARG A 413 -0.82 -7.45 -29.49
N ARG A 414 -2.12 -7.54 -29.20
CA ARG A 414 -2.58 -8.30 -28.02
C ARG A 414 -2.53 -9.81 -28.20
N VAL A 415 -2.91 -10.31 -29.39
CA VAL A 415 -2.99 -11.75 -29.68
C VAL A 415 -2.29 -12.01 -31.01
N PRO A 416 -1.41 -13.00 -31.16
CA PRO A 416 -0.91 -13.45 -32.45
C PRO A 416 -2.05 -13.90 -33.38
N GLY A 417 -1.79 -14.06 -34.68
CA GLY A 417 -2.79 -14.50 -35.66
C GLY A 417 -3.45 -13.35 -36.41
N ASN A 418 -4.76 -13.41 -36.65
CA ASN A 418 -5.47 -12.47 -37.50
C ASN A 418 -5.36 -10.99 -37.03
N PRO A 419 -5.03 -10.04 -37.93
CA PRO A 419 -4.99 -8.60 -37.64
C PRO A 419 -6.28 -8.01 -37.06
N GLY A 420 -7.45 -8.57 -37.38
CA GLY A 420 -8.76 -8.14 -36.91
C GLY A 420 -9.09 -8.46 -35.45
N SER A 421 -8.25 -9.21 -34.73
CA SER A 421 -8.54 -9.69 -33.38
C SER A 421 -8.26 -8.69 -32.24
N GLY A 422 -8.47 -7.39 -32.49
CA GLY A 422 -8.54 -6.33 -31.48
C GLY A 422 -7.20 -5.84 -30.91
N GLY A 423 -6.93 -4.55 -31.08
CA GLY A 423 -5.78 -3.85 -30.52
C GLY A 423 -4.44 -4.24 -31.14
N SER A 424 -4.07 -3.57 -32.24
CA SER A 424 -2.82 -3.83 -32.98
C SER A 424 -2.39 -2.55 -33.68
N SER A 425 -1.09 -2.23 -33.68
CA SER A 425 -0.59 -1.13 -34.49
C SER A 425 -0.55 -1.52 -35.99
N PRO A 426 -0.69 -0.55 -36.92
CA PRO A 426 -0.63 -0.83 -38.34
C PRO A 426 0.65 -1.53 -38.79
N THR A 427 1.78 -1.17 -38.20
CA THR A 427 3.09 -1.78 -38.51
C THR A 427 3.11 -3.26 -38.11
N CYS A 428 2.54 -3.63 -36.97
CA CYS A 428 2.36 -5.02 -36.57
C CYS A 428 1.52 -5.81 -37.58
N ASN A 429 0.49 -5.19 -38.12
CA ASN A 429 -0.38 -5.83 -39.12
C ASN A 429 0.31 -6.06 -40.47
N ALA A 430 1.27 -5.20 -40.84
CA ALA A 430 2.01 -5.30 -42.10
C ALA A 430 3.14 -6.35 -42.04
N GLU A 431 3.63 -6.71 -40.88
CA GLU A 431 4.75 -7.65 -40.70
C GLU A 431 4.26 -9.07 -40.43
N GLY A 432 4.41 -9.99 -41.41
CA GLY A 432 3.96 -11.38 -41.30
C GLY A 432 4.54 -12.16 -40.12
N SER A 433 5.76 -11.85 -39.65
CA SER A 433 6.37 -12.49 -38.49
C SER A 433 5.64 -12.17 -37.18
N VAL A 434 5.04 -11.00 -37.07
CA VAL A 434 4.27 -10.57 -35.90
C VAL A 434 2.93 -11.29 -35.80
N HIS A 435 2.34 -11.67 -36.92
CA HIS A 435 1.12 -12.47 -36.96
C HIS A 435 1.27 -13.80 -36.21
N LEU A 436 2.47 -14.38 -36.23
CA LEU A 436 2.75 -15.67 -35.61
C LEU A 436 3.22 -15.57 -34.16
N ARG A 437 3.80 -14.42 -33.75
CA ARG A 437 4.52 -14.29 -32.49
C ARG A 437 3.95 -13.24 -31.53
N GLY A 438 3.11 -12.34 -32.00
CA GLY A 438 2.51 -11.26 -31.24
C GLY A 438 3.31 -9.95 -31.28
N GLY A 439 3.03 -9.04 -30.34
CA GLY A 439 3.58 -7.69 -30.31
C GLY A 439 4.99 -7.61 -29.71
N ASP A 440 5.84 -6.78 -30.31
CA ASP A 440 7.21 -6.56 -29.86
C ASP A 440 7.24 -5.93 -28.46
N ILE A 441 6.38 -4.92 -28.22
CA ILE A 441 6.39 -4.18 -26.96
C ILE A 441 5.89 -5.04 -25.79
N GLN A 442 4.87 -5.89 -25.98
CA GLN A 442 4.43 -6.82 -24.96
C GLN A 442 5.55 -7.79 -24.58
N GLN A 443 6.24 -8.30 -25.59
CA GLN A 443 7.33 -9.24 -25.38
C GLN A 443 8.51 -8.59 -24.66
N LEU A 444 8.84 -7.35 -25.02
CA LEU A 444 9.92 -6.59 -24.40
C LEU A 444 9.62 -6.31 -22.91
N VAL A 445 8.38 -5.93 -22.59
CA VAL A 445 7.95 -5.71 -21.20
C VAL A 445 8.04 -7.01 -20.40
N ALA A 446 7.56 -8.13 -20.93
CA ALA A 446 7.67 -9.41 -20.25
C ALA A 446 9.13 -9.79 -20.00
N GLN A 447 10.03 -9.59 -20.99
CA GLN A 447 11.46 -9.85 -20.81
C GLN A 447 12.08 -8.92 -19.76
N ALA A 448 11.69 -7.63 -19.74
CA ALA A 448 12.18 -6.67 -18.74
C ALA A 448 11.91 -7.12 -17.30
N TYR A 449 10.78 -7.75 -17.03
CA TYR A 449 10.47 -8.27 -15.69
C TYR A 449 11.41 -9.41 -15.27
N VAL A 450 11.78 -10.30 -16.17
CA VAL A 450 12.77 -11.36 -15.90
C VAL A 450 14.15 -10.77 -15.64
N ASP A 451 14.58 -9.84 -16.52
CA ASP A 451 15.92 -9.27 -16.45
C ASP A 451 16.09 -8.44 -15.16
N GLU A 452 15.09 -7.61 -14.81
CA GLU A 452 15.12 -6.83 -13.57
C GLU A 452 14.93 -7.72 -12.33
N GLY A 453 14.07 -8.74 -12.40
CA GLY A 453 13.91 -9.74 -11.36
C GLY A 453 15.21 -10.44 -11.01
N ASN A 454 15.99 -10.79 -12.02
CA ASN A 454 17.32 -11.39 -11.83
C ASN A 454 18.37 -10.39 -11.33
N ALA A 455 18.26 -9.13 -11.73
CA ALA A 455 19.25 -8.12 -11.36
C ALA A 455 19.04 -7.57 -9.94
N LYS A 456 17.77 -7.48 -9.45
CA LYS A 456 17.45 -6.70 -8.24
C LYS A 456 16.55 -7.40 -7.21
N TYR A 457 15.73 -8.38 -7.65
CA TYR A 457 14.63 -8.88 -6.81
C TYR A 457 14.73 -10.38 -6.47
N GLY A 458 15.94 -10.86 -6.25
CA GLY A 458 16.20 -12.23 -5.78
C GLY A 458 16.02 -13.33 -6.83
N GLY A 459 15.90 -12.96 -8.10
CA GLY A 459 15.86 -13.86 -9.25
C GLY A 459 14.44 -14.15 -9.78
N ALA A 460 14.33 -14.23 -11.10
CA ALA A 460 13.14 -14.60 -11.85
C ALA A 460 13.48 -15.71 -12.85
N ASP A 461 12.68 -16.78 -12.88
CA ASP A 461 12.81 -17.82 -13.90
C ASP A 461 11.87 -17.50 -15.08
N ILE A 462 10.69 -16.98 -14.80
CA ILE A 462 9.61 -16.69 -15.74
C ILE A 462 8.94 -15.38 -15.35
N SER A 463 8.41 -14.66 -16.34
CA SER A 463 7.46 -13.57 -16.09
C SER A 463 6.19 -13.74 -16.92
N LEU A 464 5.12 -13.06 -16.49
CA LEU A 464 3.86 -12.96 -17.20
C LEU A 464 3.43 -11.49 -17.34
N GLN A 465 3.17 -11.08 -18.58
CA GLN A 465 2.50 -9.85 -18.93
C GLN A 465 1.26 -10.17 -19.76
N SER A 466 0.07 -9.81 -19.30
CA SER A 466 -1.13 -9.96 -20.13
C SER A 466 -1.14 -8.99 -21.31
N GLY A 467 -1.59 -9.44 -22.49
CA GLY A 467 -1.57 -8.65 -23.72
C GLY A 467 -2.32 -7.32 -23.60
N GLY A 468 -3.40 -7.28 -22.81
CA GLY A 468 -4.19 -6.07 -22.52
C GLY A 468 -3.54 -5.11 -21.53
N GLY A 469 -2.59 -5.56 -20.75
CA GLY A 469 -1.83 -4.72 -19.80
C GLY A 469 -0.92 -3.72 -20.51
N VAL A 470 -0.47 -4.02 -21.74
CA VAL A 470 0.27 -3.09 -22.61
C VAL A 470 -0.71 -2.35 -23.51
N ARG A 471 -0.56 -1.02 -23.68
CA ARG A 471 -1.60 -0.18 -24.30
C ARG A 471 -1.19 0.55 -25.58
N ILE A 472 0.09 0.81 -25.80
CA ILE A 472 0.59 1.52 -27.00
C ILE A 472 1.86 0.87 -27.54
N ALA A 473 2.14 1.11 -28.83
CA ALA A 473 3.43 0.88 -29.44
C ALA A 473 4.42 2.00 -29.07
N LEU A 474 5.72 1.75 -29.23
CA LEU A 474 6.76 2.78 -29.11
C LEU A 474 7.53 2.91 -30.42
N ASP A 475 7.85 4.15 -30.83
CA ASP A 475 8.60 4.46 -32.05
C ASP A 475 9.35 5.79 -31.90
N GLY A 476 10.48 5.93 -32.58
CA GLY A 476 11.27 7.15 -32.57
C GLY A 476 11.79 7.56 -31.20
N THR A 477 11.77 8.86 -30.90
CA THR A 477 12.15 9.37 -29.59
C THR A 477 11.01 9.21 -28.61
N VAL A 478 11.24 8.49 -27.52
CA VAL A 478 10.24 8.10 -26.51
C VAL A 478 10.36 8.97 -25.27
N THR A 479 9.24 9.55 -24.84
CA THR A 479 9.14 10.30 -23.58
C THR A 479 8.77 9.38 -22.41
N ALA A 480 9.05 9.84 -21.19
CA ALA A 480 8.64 9.14 -19.97
C ALA A 480 7.10 8.92 -19.92
N ALA A 481 6.31 9.91 -20.36
CA ALA A 481 4.86 9.76 -20.46
C ALA A 481 4.44 8.59 -21.37
N GLN A 482 5.13 8.36 -22.48
CA GLN A 482 4.83 7.24 -23.38
C GLN A 482 5.17 5.89 -22.72
N VAL A 483 6.26 5.80 -21.95
CA VAL A 483 6.58 4.59 -21.14
C VAL A 483 5.46 4.29 -20.15
N ILE A 484 4.94 5.32 -19.45
CA ILE A 484 3.79 5.17 -18.56
C ILE A 484 2.54 4.76 -19.33
N GLN A 485 2.31 5.31 -20.53
CA GLN A 485 1.17 4.93 -21.38
C GLN A 485 1.27 3.49 -21.90
N VAL A 486 2.47 2.92 -21.99
CA VAL A 486 2.64 1.48 -22.25
C VAL A 486 2.02 0.66 -21.12
N LEU A 487 2.24 1.06 -19.85
CA LEU A 487 1.80 0.37 -18.62
C LEU A 487 1.01 1.32 -17.70
N PRO A 488 -0.21 1.75 -18.09
CA PRO A 488 -0.88 2.88 -17.42
C PRO A 488 -1.67 2.50 -16.17
N PHE A 489 -1.70 1.22 -15.79
CA PHE A 489 -2.59 0.75 -14.71
C PHE A 489 -1.96 0.87 -13.33
N GLY A 490 -0.64 1.08 -13.25
CA GLY A 490 0.07 1.16 -11.98
C GLY A 490 -0.05 -0.13 -11.16
N ASN A 491 0.12 -1.28 -11.82
CA ASN A 491 0.17 -2.56 -11.13
C ASN A 491 1.50 -2.71 -10.41
N MET A 492 1.46 -3.30 -9.20
CA MET A 492 2.66 -3.75 -8.53
C MET A 492 3.16 -5.07 -9.10
N LEU A 493 4.46 -5.30 -9.06
CA LEU A 493 5.06 -6.56 -9.44
C LEU A 493 5.07 -7.52 -8.24
N PHE A 494 4.58 -8.73 -8.47
CA PHE A 494 4.60 -9.84 -7.50
C PHE A 494 5.55 -10.94 -7.97
N ARG A 495 6.20 -11.62 -7.02
CA ARG A 495 6.82 -12.92 -7.24
C ARG A 495 5.95 -14.03 -6.66
N LEU A 496 5.62 -15.01 -7.48
CA LEU A 496 4.93 -16.22 -7.07
C LEU A 496 5.87 -17.42 -7.27
N ASP A 497 6.00 -18.27 -6.25
CA ASP A 497 6.72 -19.53 -6.37
C ASP A 497 5.72 -20.61 -6.82
N VAL A 498 5.78 -20.97 -8.13
CA VAL A 498 4.81 -21.84 -8.79
C VAL A 498 5.47 -23.09 -9.36
N THR A 499 4.77 -24.22 -9.36
CA THR A 499 5.25 -25.44 -10.04
C THR A 499 5.12 -25.34 -11.56
N GLY A 500 5.87 -26.13 -12.31
CA GLY A 500 5.73 -26.17 -13.78
C GLY A 500 4.34 -26.61 -14.24
N ALA A 501 3.65 -27.43 -13.46
CA ALA A 501 2.26 -27.78 -13.70
C ALA A 501 1.32 -26.57 -13.52
N GLU A 502 1.54 -25.75 -12.49
CA GLU A 502 0.80 -24.51 -12.29
C GLU A 502 1.10 -23.49 -13.41
N VAL A 503 2.35 -23.40 -13.90
CA VAL A 503 2.69 -22.58 -15.07
C VAL A 503 1.89 -22.99 -16.30
N LYS A 504 1.77 -24.30 -16.58
CA LYS A 504 0.94 -24.80 -17.68
C LYS A 504 -0.53 -24.39 -17.48
N SER A 505 -1.08 -24.57 -16.26
CA SER A 505 -2.46 -24.20 -15.95
C SER A 505 -2.72 -22.70 -16.07
N MET A 506 -1.77 -21.86 -15.66
CA MET A 506 -1.80 -20.40 -15.84
C MET A 506 -1.91 -20.01 -17.32
N LEU A 507 -1.10 -20.63 -18.18
CA LEU A 507 -1.19 -20.37 -19.62
C LEU A 507 -2.57 -20.74 -20.18
N GLU A 508 -3.09 -21.88 -19.77
CA GLU A 508 -4.43 -22.34 -20.17
C GLU A 508 -5.54 -21.41 -19.68
N ASP A 509 -5.44 -20.90 -18.45
CA ASP A 509 -6.38 -19.88 -17.93
C ASP A 509 -6.46 -18.65 -18.82
N GLY A 510 -5.30 -18.08 -19.20
CA GLY A 510 -5.22 -16.92 -20.07
C GLY A 510 -5.73 -17.21 -21.48
N LEU A 511 -5.34 -18.36 -22.08
CA LEU A 511 -5.78 -18.76 -23.42
C LEU A 511 -7.29 -19.09 -23.45
N GLU A 512 -7.83 -19.71 -22.40
CA GLU A 512 -9.29 -19.94 -22.27
C GLU A 512 -10.04 -18.60 -22.23
N ALA A 513 -9.56 -17.65 -21.43
CA ALA A 513 -10.19 -16.33 -21.32
C ALA A 513 -10.20 -15.55 -22.66
N VAL A 514 -9.22 -15.84 -23.56
CA VAL A 514 -9.17 -15.27 -24.91
C VAL A 514 -10.09 -16.02 -25.88
N PHE A 515 -10.00 -17.36 -25.95
CA PHE A 515 -10.57 -18.14 -27.06
C PHE A 515 -11.94 -18.77 -26.78
N LYS A 516 -12.43 -18.71 -25.54
CA LYS A 516 -13.82 -19.09 -25.25
C LYS A 516 -14.84 -18.17 -25.92
N ALA A 517 -16.08 -18.62 -26.10
CA ALA A 517 -17.16 -17.78 -26.60
C ALA A 517 -17.32 -16.51 -25.76
N GLY A 518 -17.32 -15.34 -26.41
CA GLY A 518 -17.36 -14.04 -25.73
C GLY A 518 -16.06 -13.64 -25.01
N GLY A 519 -14.96 -14.31 -25.31
CA GLY A 519 -13.65 -14.00 -24.73
C GLY A 519 -13.10 -12.63 -25.12
N SER A 520 -12.09 -12.18 -24.39
CA SER A 520 -11.41 -10.89 -24.57
C SER A 520 -9.97 -11.11 -25.02
N THR A 521 -9.41 -10.20 -25.82
CA THR A 521 -8.01 -10.26 -26.26
C THR A 521 -7.01 -9.88 -25.14
N GLY A 522 -7.49 -9.27 -24.05
CA GLY A 522 -6.64 -8.82 -22.93
C GLY A 522 -5.83 -9.92 -22.24
N PRO A 523 -6.42 -11.08 -21.94
CA PRO A 523 -5.76 -12.15 -21.19
C PRO A 523 -4.60 -12.86 -21.86
N TYR A 524 -4.32 -12.65 -23.15
CA TYR A 524 -3.26 -13.40 -23.85
C TYR A 524 -1.92 -13.32 -23.14
N PRO A 525 -1.27 -14.50 -22.82
CA PRO A 525 -0.04 -14.53 -22.02
C PRO A 525 1.21 -14.23 -22.85
N TYR A 526 1.85 -13.11 -22.60
CA TYR A 526 3.22 -12.83 -22.99
C TYR A 526 4.16 -13.17 -21.84
N THR A 527 5.20 -13.97 -22.10
CA THR A 527 6.11 -14.42 -21.04
C THR A 527 7.55 -14.07 -21.36
N GLY A 528 8.31 -13.68 -20.34
CA GLY A 528 9.76 -13.67 -20.39
C GLY A 528 10.31 -14.96 -19.79
N GLY A 529 11.44 -15.48 -20.29
CA GLY A 529 12.05 -16.71 -19.78
C GLY A 529 11.28 -18.02 -20.06
N LEU A 530 10.09 -17.94 -20.64
CA LEU A 530 9.24 -19.08 -21.01
C LEU A 530 8.76 -18.91 -22.45
N ARG A 531 8.76 -20.00 -23.23
CA ARG A 531 8.16 -20.02 -24.57
C ARG A 531 7.35 -21.30 -24.80
N PHE A 532 6.34 -21.23 -25.67
CA PHE A 532 5.38 -22.30 -25.88
C PHE A 532 4.71 -22.22 -27.25
N ASP A 533 4.09 -23.31 -27.67
CA ASP A 533 3.25 -23.38 -28.86
C ASP A 533 1.78 -23.19 -28.48
N VAL A 534 1.00 -22.50 -29.34
CA VAL A 534 -0.42 -22.22 -29.12
C VAL A 534 -1.27 -22.84 -30.25
N ASN A 535 -2.30 -23.59 -29.85
CA ASN A 535 -3.40 -24.01 -30.72
C ASN A 535 -4.71 -23.41 -30.16
N ALA A 536 -5.17 -22.33 -30.81
CA ALA A 536 -6.34 -21.57 -30.36
C ALA A 536 -7.65 -22.38 -30.45
N SER A 537 -7.77 -23.35 -31.37
CA SER A 537 -8.95 -24.19 -31.56
C SER A 537 -8.99 -25.44 -30.67
N ALA A 538 -7.91 -25.72 -29.93
CA ALA A 538 -7.88 -26.85 -29.02
C ALA A 538 -8.80 -26.65 -27.78
N ALA A 539 -9.20 -27.73 -27.14
CA ALA A 539 -9.97 -27.68 -25.91
C ALA A 539 -9.13 -27.04 -24.77
N PHE A 540 -9.82 -26.50 -23.76
CA PHE A 540 -9.18 -26.04 -22.53
C PHE A 540 -8.26 -27.11 -21.92
N GLY A 541 -7.08 -26.72 -21.49
CA GLY A 541 -6.04 -27.61 -21.02
C GLY A 541 -5.09 -28.15 -22.10
N GLN A 542 -5.39 -27.93 -23.38
CA GLN A 542 -4.60 -28.42 -24.52
C GLN A 542 -4.15 -27.32 -25.50
N ARG A 543 -4.42 -26.04 -25.18
CA ARG A 543 -4.07 -24.91 -26.07
C ARG A 543 -2.61 -24.56 -26.04
N ALA A 544 -1.94 -24.67 -24.89
CA ALA A 544 -0.51 -24.47 -24.77
C ALA A 544 0.25 -25.80 -24.79
N SER A 545 1.30 -25.93 -25.56
CA SER A 545 2.14 -27.12 -25.64
C SER A 545 3.61 -26.77 -25.88
N GLY A 546 4.51 -27.76 -25.79
CA GLY A 546 5.93 -27.55 -26.06
C GLY A 546 6.57 -26.47 -25.17
N LEU A 547 6.19 -26.41 -23.88
CA LEU A 547 6.68 -25.41 -22.95
C LEU A 547 8.18 -25.59 -22.69
N GLU A 548 8.95 -24.53 -22.87
CA GLU A 548 10.39 -24.49 -22.62
C GLU A 548 10.76 -23.28 -21.75
N VAL A 549 11.59 -23.50 -20.74
CA VAL A 549 12.11 -22.47 -19.85
C VAL A 549 13.57 -22.19 -20.19
N ARG A 550 13.95 -20.92 -20.20
CA ARG A 550 15.31 -20.47 -20.46
C ARG A 550 16.15 -20.55 -19.19
N ASN A 551 17.25 -21.24 -19.23
CA ASN A 551 18.23 -21.22 -18.14
C ASN A 551 18.94 -19.85 -18.13
N ALA A 552 18.79 -19.10 -17.05
CA ALA A 552 19.35 -17.74 -16.94
C ALA A 552 20.89 -17.71 -17.03
N ALA A 553 21.57 -18.77 -16.53
CA ALA A 553 23.04 -18.82 -16.49
C ALA A 553 23.66 -19.21 -17.84
N THR A 554 23.01 -20.13 -18.59
CA THR A 554 23.55 -20.66 -19.86
C THR A 554 22.88 -20.06 -21.11
N GLY A 555 21.73 -19.44 -20.95
CA GLY A 555 20.90 -18.95 -22.05
C GLY A 555 20.20 -20.04 -22.86
N THR A 556 20.33 -21.32 -22.49
CA THR A 556 19.75 -22.45 -23.21
C THR A 556 18.29 -22.69 -22.85
N TRP A 557 17.51 -23.16 -23.81
CA TRP A 557 16.12 -23.55 -23.61
C TRP A 557 16.01 -25.04 -23.30
N GLY A 558 15.16 -25.40 -22.34
CA GLY A 558 14.87 -26.77 -21.99
C GLY A 558 13.39 -26.96 -21.64
N PRO A 559 12.85 -28.19 -21.74
CA PRO A 559 11.45 -28.45 -21.41
C PRO A 559 11.18 -28.08 -19.95
N ILE A 560 9.97 -27.55 -19.69
CA ILE A 560 9.53 -27.27 -18.32
C ILE A 560 9.39 -28.58 -17.54
N ASP A 561 9.89 -28.62 -16.30
CA ASP A 561 9.66 -29.73 -15.37
C ASP A 561 8.37 -29.46 -14.58
N PRO A 562 7.30 -30.26 -14.72
CA PRO A 562 6.04 -30.03 -14.02
C PRO A 562 6.14 -30.00 -12.50
N ALA A 563 7.11 -30.73 -11.92
CA ALA A 563 7.30 -30.84 -10.47
C ALA A 563 8.21 -29.75 -9.88
N LYS A 564 9.05 -29.13 -10.70
CA LYS A 564 10.00 -28.10 -10.25
C LYS A 564 9.26 -26.80 -9.94
N THR A 565 9.69 -26.10 -8.88
CA THR A 565 9.24 -24.75 -8.54
C THR A 565 10.01 -23.71 -9.33
N TYR A 566 9.29 -22.74 -9.91
CA TYR A 566 9.79 -21.59 -10.65
C TYR A 566 9.35 -20.29 -10.00
N ARG A 567 10.23 -19.29 -10.02
CA ARG A 567 9.92 -17.93 -9.57
C ARG A 567 9.28 -17.18 -10.73
N LEU A 568 7.97 -16.97 -10.63
CA LEU A 568 7.16 -16.26 -11.61
C LEU A 568 6.98 -14.80 -11.18
N PHE A 569 7.42 -13.86 -12.01
CA PHE A 569 7.11 -12.44 -11.85
C PHE A 569 5.84 -12.06 -12.62
N VAL A 570 4.88 -11.45 -11.95
CA VAL A 570 3.56 -11.16 -12.51
C VAL A 570 2.95 -9.91 -11.87
N LEU A 571 2.06 -9.25 -12.60
CA LEU A 571 1.34 -8.06 -12.09
C LEU A 571 0.37 -8.42 -10.96
N SER A 572 0.19 -7.52 -9.99
CA SER A 572 -0.78 -7.65 -8.89
C SER A 572 -2.19 -8.00 -9.40
N PHE A 573 -2.64 -7.37 -10.49
CA PHE A 573 -3.91 -7.66 -11.14
C PHE A 573 -4.07 -9.13 -11.53
N ASN A 574 -3.06 -9.70 -12.22
CA ASN A 574 -3.12 -11.10 -12.65
C ASN A 574 -2.89 -12.08 -11.48
N ALA A 575 -2.02 -11.70 -10.52
CA ALA A 575 -1.77 -12.48 -9.31
C ALA A 575 -3.04 -12.68 -8.45
N THR A 576 -3.99 -11.74 -8.52
CA THR A 576 -5.29 -11.82 -7.81
C THR A 576 -6.42 -12.42 -8.65
N GLY A 577 -6.12 -12.92 -9.87
CA GLY A 577 -7.09 -13.61 -10.75
C GLY A 577 -7.69 -12.73 -11.83
N GLY A 578 -7.23 -11.48 -11.98
CA GLY A 578 -7.60 -10.61 -13.08
C GLY A 578 -7.32 -11.28 -14.43
N ASP A 579 -8.08 -10.91 -15.46
CA ASP A 579 -8.04 -11.54 -16.80
C ASP A 579 -8.33 -13.06 -16.79
N GLY A 580 -8.89 -13.59 -15.69
CA GLY A 580 -9.27 -15.00 -15.58
C GLY A 580 -8.16 -15.95 -15.13
N TYR A 581 -7.02 -15.45 -14.67
CA TYR A 581 -5.90 -16.25 -14.16
C TYR A 581 -6.19 -16.89 -12.80
N LYS A 582 -7.11 -17.86 -12.77
CA LYS A 582 -7.59 -18.52 -11.55
C LYS A 582 -6.49 -19.28 -10.83
N THR A 583 -5.59 -19.91 -11.58
CA THR A 583 -4.44 -20.65 -11.04
C THR A 583 -3.57 -19.73 -10.19
N LEU A 584 -3.30 -18.50 -10.64
CA LEU A 584 -2.48 -17.53 -9.90
C LEU A 584 -3.19 -17.05 -8.63
N ALA A 585 -4.51 -16.82 -8.70
CA ALA A 585 -5.29 -16.44 -7.52
C ALA A 585 -5.29 -17.52 -6.42
N ALA A 586 -5.17 -18.79 -6.82
CA ALA A 586 -5.16 -19.93 -5.90
C ALA A 586 -3.79 -20.19 -5.24
N VAL A 587 -2.71 -19.53 -5.66
CA VAL A 587 -1.38 -19.67 -5.04
C VAL A 587 -1.46 -19.23 -3.57
N PRO A 588 -1.10 -20.08 -2.60
CA PRO A 588 -1.13 -19.73 -1.17
C PRO A 588 -0.27 -18.51 -0.82
N ALA A 589 -0.67 -17.74 0.18
CA ALA A 589 0.05 -16.54 0.64
C ALA A 589 1.54 -16.81 0.95
N ALA A 590 1.87 -17.96 1.54
CA ALA A 590 3.25 -18.37 1.84
C ALA A 590 4.17 -18.51 0.60
N ARG A 591 3.59 -18.60 -0.61
CA ARG A 591 4.31 -18.66 -1.89
C ARG A 591 4.19 -17.37 -2.71
N ARG A 592 3.74 -16.27 -2.09
CA ARG A 592 3.54 -14.96 -2.71
C ARG A 592 4.44 -13.94 -2.05
N LEU A 593 5.09 -13.12 -2.85
CA LEU A 593 5.91 -12.01 -2.39
C LEU A 593 5.51 -10.77 -3.20
N ASP A 594 5.02 -9.75 -2.52
CA ASP A 594 4.87 -8.42 -3.11
C ASP A 594 6.28 -7.80 -3.24
N ILE A 595 6.65 -7.41 -4.46
CA ILE A 595 7.92 -6.73 -4.72
C ILE A 595 7.79 -5.22 -4.47
N GLY A 596 6.55 -4.69 -4.43
CA GLY A 596 6.26 -3.30 -4.12
C GLY A 596 6.72 -2.28 -5.14
N VAL A 597 7.10 -2.71 -6.35
CA VAL A 597 7.55 -1.82 -7.43
C VAL A 597 6.53 -1.79 -8.55
N LEU A 598 6.31 -0.60 -9.14
CA LEU A 598 5.42 -0.45 -10.28
C LEU A 598 6.00 -1.14 -11.53
N ASP A 599 5.11 -1.74 -12.31
CA ASP A 599 5.40 -2.29 -13.63
C ASP A 599 6.12 -1.29 -14.55
N ALA A 600 5.69 -0.04 -14.58
CA ALA A 600 6.34 1.02 -15.33
C ALA A 600 7.75 1.34 -14.82
N ASP A 601 7.98 1.35 -13.50
CA ASP A 601 9.31 1.62 -12.93
C ASP A 601 10.30 0.48 -13.21
N VAL A 602 9.82 -0.76 -13.21
CA VAL A 602 10.62 -1.91 -13.66
C VAL A 602 11.02 -1.73 -15.12
N PHE A 603 10.09 -1.29 -15.96
CA PHE A 603 10.38 -1.04 -17.37
C PHE A 603 11.33 0.16 -17.57
N PHE A 604 11.19 1.25 -16.82
CA PHE A 604 12.18 2.35 -16.79
C PHE A 604 13.58 1.85 -16.40
N SER A 605 13.66 1.01 -15.37
CA SER A 605 14.93 0.44 -14.92
C SER A 605 15.60 -0.44 -15.99
N TYR A 606 14.80 -1.19 -16.74
CA TYR A 606 15.28 -1.97 -17.88
C TYR A 606 15.77 -1.04 -19.00
N ILE A 607 15.03 0.02 -19.33
CA ILE A 607 15.40 1.03 -20.34
C ILE A 607 16.76 1.65 -20.01
N ASP A 608 16.96 2.11 -18.78
CA ASP A 608 18.17 2.80 -18.34
C ASP A 608 19.45 1.97 -18.53
N LYS A 609 19.34 0.64 -18.55
CA LYS A 609 20.46 -0.32 -18.74
C LYS A 609 20.78 -0.60 -20.20
N GLN A 610 19.95 -0.16 -21.15
CA GLN A 610 20.16 -0.46 -22.54
C GLN A 610 21.37 0.32 -23.12
N PRO A 611 22.03 -0.20 -24.17
CA PRO A 611 23.09 0.53 -24.88
C PRO A 611 22.60 1.91 -25.32
N ARG A 612 23.48 2.91 -25.29
CA ARG A 612 23.11 4.28 -25.60
C ARG A 612 23.41 4.65 -27.03
N ASP A 613 22.51 5.39 -27.65
CA ASP A 613 22.69 6.02 -28.96
C ASP A 613 23.79 7.10 -28.86
N ALA A 614 24.77 7.06 -29.76
CA ALA A 614 25.93 7.96 -29.73
C ALA A 614 25.57 9.43 -30.03
N ALA A 615 24.50 9.70 -30.75
CA ALA A 615 24.09 11.06 -31.13
C ALA A 615 23.26 11.74 -30.06
N THR A 616 22.36 11.00 -29.41
CA THR A 616 21.42 11.53 -28.43
C THR A 616 21.82 11.26 -26.98
N GLY A 617 22.68 10.27 -26.73
CA GLY A 617 23.02 9.76 -25.40
C GLY A 617 21.88 8.97 -24.74
N LEU A 618 20.75 8.81 -25.40
CA LEU A 618 19.59 8.09 -24.85
C LEU A 618 19.74 6.57 -25.02
N PRO A 619 19.16 5.76 -24.11
CA PRO A 619 19.05 4.32 -24.27
C PRO A 619 18.34 3.93 -25.56
N VAL A 620 18.80 2.87 -26.21
CA VAL A 620 18.21 2.35 -27.46
C VAL A 620 17.38 1.10 -27.17
N LEU A 621 16.09 1.15 -27.43
CA LEU A 621 15.21 0.00 -27.33
C LEU A 621 15.07 -0.67 -28.70
N ASN A 622 15.57 -1.88 -28.80
CA ASN A 622 15.47 -2.73 -29.98
C ASN A 622 14.43 -3.84 -29.78
N ARG A 623 13.90 -4.36 -30.88
CA ARG A 623 13.15 -5.61 -30.87
C ARG A 623 14.01 -6.73 -30.32
N LEU A 624 13.40 -7.61 -29.53
CA LEU A 624 14.09 -8.82 -29.08
C LEU A 624 14.35 -9.77 -30.24
N PRO A 625 15.39 -10.59 -30.18
CA PRO A 625 15.53 -11.75 -31.06
C PRO A 625 14.32 -12.67 -30.97
N HIS A 626 13.88 -13.24 -32.09
CA HIS A 626 12.63 -14.02 -32.17
C HIS A 626 12.64 -15.27 -31.27
N GLU A 627 13.81 -15.82 -30.95
CA GLU A 627 13.95 -16.95 -30.01
C GLU A 627 13.58 -16.61 -28.56
N LEU A 628 13.48 -15.32 -28.21
CA LEU A 628 13.06 -14.84 -26.89
C LEU A 628 11.55 -14.56 -26.81
N TYR A 629 10.82 -14.70 -27.95
CA TYR A 629 9.37 -14.49 -27.92
C TYR A 629 8.66 -15.68 -27.26
N SER A 630 7.62 -15.38 -26.50
CA SER A 630 6.83 -16.36 -25.76
C SER A 630 6.09 -17.35 -26.67
N THR A 631 5.56 -16.88 -27.80
CA THR A 631 4.86 -17.73 -28.76
C THR A 631 5.82 -18.23 -29.83
N LYS A 632 6.11 -19.54 -29.82
CA LYS A 632 6.95 -20.21 -30.85
C LYS A 632 6.17 -20.43 -32.13
N SER A 633 4.96 -20.96 -31.98
CA SER A 633 4.03 -21.17 -33.09
C SER A 633 2.60 -20.85 -32.67
N PHE A 634 1.78 -20.42 -33.60
CA PHE A 634 0.38 -20.07 -33.37
C PHE A 634 -0.48 -20.67 -34.47
N ALA A 635 -1.48 -21.49 -34.11
CA ALA A 635 -2.37 -22.19 -35.00
C ALA A 635 -3.81 -22.14 -34.50
N GLY A 636 -4.76 -22.44 -35.40
CA GLY A 636 -6.16 -22.68 -35.03
C GLY A 636 -7.06 -21.45 -34.97
N GLN A 637 -6.72 -20.36 -35.66
CA GLN A 637 -7.62 -19.22 -35.90
C GLN A 637 -8.14 -19.20 -37.33
#